data_9d935ae6abc19fe2fc71726c716a2008
#
_entry.id   9d935ae6abc19fe2fc71726c716a2008
#
_cell.length_a   1.000
_cell.length_b   1.000
_cell.length_c   1.000
_cell.angle_alpha   90.00
_cell.angle_beta   90.00
_cell.angle_gamma   90.00
#
_symmetry.space_group_name_H-M   'P 1'
#
loop_
_entity.id
_entity.type
_entity.pdbx_description
1 polymer ?
#
loop_
_entity_poly.entity_id
_entity_poly.type
_entity_poly.pdbx_seq_one_letter_code
_entity_poly.pdbx_strand_id
1 'polypeptide(L)'
;MAEALVSVLLEQLASITLQQIEEEVRLVVGVDQEVENLIGHLQAVQGVLQDAEERQVKEANVKDWLYNLKDVSYQINDVLDDWNTAILKHHMEKQEKEGENNDLVLAKRSKVRFSIPSFLRNILICFGQIGDRIIMRHDIAKRIKEINERLTWIAILRKNYNFQSTVRGTEQVERSKTSSFVDVSTLIGREEEKNKILSMLKSESRHQLVIPIVGMGGLGKTAFAQSVYNDQNVTTHFHKRTWVCVSDPFEEIKIAKAIIEVLNKNDTRKNSNEFQTLSECISENIEGIKFLLVLDDVWNPTMWEPLKAALQKGDANSKILVTTRNNTVAIMMGATNDHMINLNKLSDQDCLELFRRIAFFDKEKDESKLFDEDIKNKIAKKVDGLPLAAKTLASLMRYKKTRNEWVAVLESKVWELEEVEQQVFQSLLLSYYDLTPAVRRCLLFCVVFPKDYEFDRNELIECWMSQEYLSMKGDKGKERMIGQQYFDNLVMRSFFQDFVKDIVNDDILACKMHDIVHDFVQFLAKNECFIMEVAESCKEKNMVVHNKVRHLNIKSTYNDSFPVSIYNCKGLRTLVISTRKLPPLPSDSFSKLKSIRTLKLNKNSIKEVPESIGGLVHLRYLDLSQNWELKELPNSVGNLFNLETLRLIECFKLREVPVSLRKLVNLKHLYILGCGVIKVPKEIGRLRNLQILDYLYLKDGGEDDEGIFKLGDLGNLEQLQERWE
;
A
#
# COMPACT_ATOMS: atom_id res chain seq x y z
N MET A 1 8.21 8.07 0.27
CA MET A 1 8.31 7.18 -0.92
C MET A 1 9.75 6.93 -1.34
N ALA A 2 10.52 7.97 -1.64
CA ALA A 2 11.96 7.85 -1.95
C ALA A 2 12.74 7.24 -0.77
N GLU A 3 12.41 7.62 0.45
CA GLU A 3 13.01 7.09 1.69
C GLU A 3 12.90 5.57 1.77
N ALA A 4 11.70 5.00 1.55
CA ALA A 4 11.51 3.55 1.58
C ALA A 4 12.27 2.83 0.45
N LEU A 5 12.33 3.41 -0.76
CA LEU A 5 13.13 2.88 -1.86
C LEU A 5 14.61 2.83 -1.51
N VAL A 6 15.16 3.93 -1.03
CA VAL A 6 16.58 4.06 -0.66
C VAL A 6 16.93 3.09 0.48
N SER A 7 16.06 2.96 1.49
CA SER A 7 16.29 2.04 2.61
C SER A 7 16.37 0.59 2.15
N VAL A 8 15.42 0.13 1.32
CA VAL A 8 15.43 -1.23 0.75
C VAL A 8 16.68 -1.48 -0.10
N LEU A 9 17.08 -0.51 -0.93
CA LEU A 9 18.29 -0.63 -1.76
C LEU A 9 19.55 -0.75 -0.91
N LEU A 10 19.67 0.03 0.16
CA LEU A 10 20.80 -0.07 1.08
C LEU A 10 20.88 -1.44 1.74
N GLU A 11 19.74 -2.03 2.09
CA GLU A 11 19.68 -3.40 2.63
C GLU A 11 20.08 -4.46 1.60
N GLN A 12 19.58 -4.34 0.37
CA GLN A 12 19.94 -5.26 -0.71
C GLN A 12 21.44 -5.17 -1.06
N LEU A 13 21.98 -3.97 -1.18
CA LEU A 13 23.41 -3.75 -1.44
C LEU A 13 24.28 -4.30 -0.32
N ALA A 14 23.87 -4.12 0.96
CA ALA A 14 24.58 -4.70 2.10
C ALA A 14 24.55 -6.24 2.09
N SER A 15 23.44 -6.84 1.63
CA SER A 15 23.35 -8.30 1.52
C SER A 15 24.27 -8.88 0.42
N ILE A 16 24.39 -8.18 -0.69
CA ILE A 16 25.29 -8.58 -1.80
C ILE A 16 26.74 -8.52 -1.36
N THR A 17 27.16 -7.47 -0.65
CA THR A 17 28.54 -7.35 -0.13
C THR A 17 28.87 -8.42 0.89
N LEU A 18 27.91 -8.94 1.67
CA LEU A 18 28.09 -10.06 2.61
C LEU A 18 28.17 -11.42 1.91
N GLN A 19 27.39 -11.64 0.85
CA GLN A 19 27.42 -12.89 0.07
C GLN A 19 28.66 -13.04 -0.82
N GLN A 20 29.34 -11.94 -1.17
CA GLN A 20 30.60 -11.97 -1.90
C GLN A 20 31.78 -12.60 -1.14
N ILE A 21 31.64 -12.85 0.15
CA ILE A 21 32.67 -13.51 0.99
C ILE A 21 32.77 -15.01 0.70
N GLU A 22 31.75 -15.63 0.09
CA GLU A 22 31.81 -17.01 -0.39
C GLU A 22 32.32 -17.04 -1.85
N GLU A 23 33.49 -17.54 -2.08
CA GLU A 23 34.41 -17.60 -3.23
C GLU A 23 33.87 -17.65 -4.67
N GLU A 24 32.58 -17.80 -4.94
CA GLU A 24 32.00 -17.97 -6.28
C GLU A 24 31.48 -16.67 -6.92
N VAL A 25 31.40 -15.54 -6.23
CA VAL A 25 30.76 -14.31 -6.69
C VAL A 25 31.73 -13.19 -7.11
N ARG A 26 33.02 -13.44 -7.19
CA ARG A 26 33.99 -12.53 -7.85
C ARG A 26 33.73 -12.43 -9.37
N LEU A 27 32.46 -12.13 -9.72
CA LEU A 27 32.01 -12.18 -11.11
C LEU A 27 32.39 -10.97 -11.93
N VAL A 28 32.74 -9.83 -11.29
CA VAL A 28 33.11 -8.61 -12.03
C VAL A 28 34.26 -7.90 -11.31
N VAL A 29 35.45 -7.90 -11.90
CA VAL A 29 36.61 -7.16 -11.39
C VAL A 29 36.32 -5.66 -11.49
N GLY A 30 36.44 -4.89 -10.38
CA GLY A 30 36.32 -3.44 -10.33
C GLY A 30 34.92 -2.89 -10.01
N VAL A 31 33.90 -3.73 -9.71
CA VAL A 31 32.55 -3.26 -9.33
C VAL A 31 32.46 -2.96 -7.82
N ASP A 32 33.35 -3.54 -7.00
CA ASP A 32 33.32 -3.37 -5.55
C ASP A 32 33.38 -1.89 -5.14
N GLN A 33 34.31 -1.12 -5.75
CA GLN A 33 34.43 0.31 -5.48
C GLN A 33 33.21 1.10 -5.94
N GLU A 34 32.61 0.72 -7.06
CA GLU A 34 31.41 1.39 -7.58
C GLU A 34 30.18 1.09 -6.71
N VAL A 35 30.08 -0.11 -6.14
CA VAL A 35 29.02 -0.47 -5.19
C VAL A 35 29.19 0.27 -3.85
N GLU A 36 30.43 0.39 -3.35
CA GLU A 36 30.71 1.21 -2.16
C GLU A 36 30.37 2.68 -2.37
N ASN A 37 30.71 3.24 -3.54
CA ASN A 37 30.34 4.60 -3.91
C ASN A 37 28.81 4.79 -3.93
N LEU A 38 28.10 3.80 -4.49
CA LEU A 38 26.63 3.78 -4.56
C LEU A 38 26.00 3.79 -3.17
N ILE A 39 26.51 2.95 -2.28
CA ILE A 39 26.08 2.92 -0.86
C ILE A 39 26.34 4.27 -0.20
N GLY A 40 27.53 4.84 -0.36
CA GLY A 40 27.88 6.13 0.21
C GLY A 40 26.98 7.28 -0.26
N HIS A 41 26.65 7.31 -1.54
CA HIS A 41 25.72 8.32 -2.09
C HIS A 41 24.29 8.14 -1.56
N LEU A 42 23.78 6.90 -1.49
CA LEU A 42 22.45 6.62 -0.97
C LEU A 42 22.34 6.97 0.53
N GLN A 43 23.36 6.63 1.34
CA GLN A 43 23.42 7.02 2.76
C GLN A 43 23.44 8.52 2.94
N ALA A 44 24.22 9.22 2.11
CA ALA A 44 24.30 10.69 2.16
C ALA A 44 22.94 11.34 1.87
N VAL A 45 22.13 10.77 1.00
CA VAL A 45 20.81 11.30 0.64
C VAL A 45 19.75 10.91 1.66
N GLN A 46 19.85 9.73 2.28
CA GLN A 46 18.86 9.18 3.20
C GLN A 46 18.49 10.15 4.34
N GLY A 47 19.49 10.84 4.92
CA GLY A 47 19.29 11.76 6.06
C GLY A 47 18.44 13.00 5.77
N VAL A 48 18.04 13.25 4.53
CA VAL A 48 17.23 14.43 4.14
C VAL A 48 15.93 14.07 3.46
N LEU A 49 15.63 12.77 3.29
CA LEU A 49 14.48 12.35 2.50
C LEU A 49 13.15 12.67 3.16
N GLN A 50 13.08 12.62 4.47
CA GLN A 50 11.86 12.97 5.20
C GLN A 50 11.49 14.44 4.94
N ASP A 51 12.43 15.38 5.15
CA ASP A 51 12.22 16.81 4.87
C ASP A 51 11.83 17.05 3.41
N ALA A 52 12.53 16.39 2.48
CA ALA A 52 12.22 16.51 1.07
C ALA A 52 10.82 15.97 0.71
N GLU A 53 10.39 14.85 1.30
CA GLU A 53 9.07 14.30 1.07
C GLU A 53 7.95 15.19 1.62
N GLU A 54 8.16 15.88 2.73
CA GLU A 54 7.22 16.86 3.26
C GLU A 54 7.15 18.11 2.37
N ARG A 55 8.28 18.59 1.90
CA ARG A 55 8.38 19.80 1.06
C ARG A 55 7.94 19.61 -0.40
N GLN A 56 7.94 18.37 -0.93
CA GLN A 56 7.57 18.10 -2.34
C GLN A 56 6.16 18.57 -2.70
N VAL A 57 5.25 18.71 -1.74
CA VAL A 57 3.88 19.18 -1.97
C VAL A 57 3.85 20.67 -2.30
N LYS A 58 4.77 21.45 -1.69
CA LYS A 58 4.83 22.91 -1.80
C LYS A 58 5.89 23.41 -2.80
N GLU A 59 6.94 22.62 -3.05
CA GLU A 59 8.11 23.06 -3.81
C GLU A 59 8.34 22.19 -5.05
N ALA A 60 8.11 22.75 -6.23
CA ALA A 60 8.25 22.05 -7.51
C ALA A 60 9.68 21.51 -7.73
N ASN A 61 10.70 22.28 -7.35
CA ASN A 61 12.11 21.90 -7.51
C ASN A 61 12.47 20.68 -6.65
N VAL A 62 11.94 20.64 -5.40
CA VAL A 62 12.13 19.48 -4.49
C VAL A 62 11.41 18.26 -5.05
N LYS A 63 10.22 18.44 -5.61
CA LYS A 63 9.46 17.37 -6.29
C LYS A 63 10.26 16.78 -7.46
N ASP A 64 10.89 17.61 -8.30
CA ASP A 64 11.70 17.15 -9.43
C ASP A 64 12.98 16.44 -8.95
N TRP A 65 13.61 16.93 -7.89
CA TRP A 65 14.77 16.27 -7.29
C TRP A 65 14.42 14.89 -6.75
N LEU A 66 13.32 14.76 -5.96
CA LEU A 66 12.81 13.48 -5.48
C LEU A 66 12.44 12.54 -6.61
N TYR A 67 11.86 13.07 -7.69
CA TYR A 67 11.54 12.28 -8.86
C TYR A 67 12.81 11.67 -9.51
N ASN A 68 13.87 12.47 -9.71
CA ASN A 68 15.13 12.00 -10.28
C ASN A 68 15.78 10.95 -9.37
N LEU A 69 15.73 11.14 -8.06
CA LEU A 69 16.23 10.17 -7.09
C LEU A 69 15.46 8.85 -7.16
N LYS A 70 14.13 8.89 -7.22
CA LYS A 70 13.30 7.70 -7.36
C LYS A 70 13.59 6.96 -8.67
N ASP A 71 13.72 7.68 -9.79
CA ASP A 71 14.04 7.09 -11.08
C ASP A 71 15.37 6.34 -11.04
N VAL A 72 16.41 6.95 -10.48
CA VAL A 72 17.70 6.30 -10.29
C VAL A 72 17.60 5.11 -9.34
N SER A 73 16.85 5.24 -8.24
CA SER A 73 16.63 4.14 -7.30
C SER A 73 15.95 2.93 -7.96
N TYR A 74 14.98 3.15 -8.84
CA TYR A 74 14.38 2.09 -9.64
C TYR A 74 15.39 1.44 -10.60
N GLN A 75 16.27 2.20 -11.22
CA GLN A 75 17.31 1.66 -12.09
C GLN A 75 18.33 0.81 -11.32
N ILE A 76 18.72 1.22 -10.11
CA ILE A 76 19.55 0.40 -9.22
C ILE A 76 18.87 -0.94 -8.95
N ASN A 77 17.60 -0.91 -8.57
CA ASN A 77 16.85 -2.11 -8.28
C ASN A 77 16.74 -3.06 -9.49
N ASP A 78 16.56 -2.51 -10.71
CA ASP A 78 16.56 -3.32 -11.94
C ASP A 78 17.93 -3.97 -12.21
N VAL A 79 19.02 -3.26 -11.93
CA VAL A 79 20.39 -3.83 -12.06
C VAL A 79 20.63 -4.93 -11.03
N LEU A 80 20.15 -4.76 -9.80
CA LEU A 80 20.26 -5.78 -8.75
C LEU A 80 19.42 -7.03 -9.09
N ASP A 81 18.24 -6.85 -9.68
CA ASP A 81 17.42 -7.96 -10.16
C ASP A 81 18.11 -8.72 -11.31
N ASP A 82 18.69 -8.02 -12.27
CA ASP A 82 19.47 -8.63 -13.35
C ASP A 82 20.64 -9.44 -12.79
N TRP A 83 21.33 -8.90 -11.78
CA TRP A 83 22.45 -9.58 -11.12
C TRP A 83 21.97 -10.84 -10.39
N ASN A 84 20.94 -10.74 -9.56
CA ASN A 84 20.36 -11.88 -8.85
C ASN A 84 19.87 -12.97 -9.82
N THR A 85 19.21 -12.58 -10.90
CA THR A 85 18.74 -13.50 -11.93
C THR A 85 19.87 -14.25 -12.59
N ALA A 86 21.02 -13.57 -12.85
CA ALA A 86 22.21 -14.21 -13.40
C ALA A 86 22.81 -15.26 -12.46
N ILE A 87 22.85 -14.97 -11.17
CA ILE A 87 23.31 -15.89 -10.13
C ILE A 87 22.41 -17.13 -10.07
N LEU A 88 21.07 -16.93 -9.99
CA LEU A 88 20.11 -18.03 -9.98
C LEU A 88 20.24 -18.94 -11.20
N LYS A 89 20.34 -18.36 -12.39
CA LYS A 89 20.51 -19.08 -13.64
C LYS A 89 21.80 -19.93 -13.64
N HIS A 90 22.89 -19.37 -13.11
CA HIS A 90 24.14 -20.09 -12.97
C HIS A 90 24.05 -21.30 -12.03
N HIS A 91 23.41 -21.14 -10.86
CA HIS A 91 23.21 -22.24 -9.92
C HIS A 91 22.36 -23.36 -10.52
N MET A 92 21.32 -23.02 -11.26
CA MET A 92 20.46 -24.01 -11.91
C MET A 92 21.19 -24.79 -13.01
N GLU A 93 21.96 -24.11 -13.86
CA GLU A 93 22.78 -24.75 -14.90
C GLU A 93 23.83 -25.71 -14.30
N LYS A 94 24.38 -25.36 -13.12
CA LYS A 94 25.34 -26.22 -12.39
C LYS A 94 24.63 -27.49 -11.86
N GLN A 95 23.45 -27.33 -11.24
CA GLN A 95 22.66 -28.45 -10.74
C GLN A 95 22.18 -29.40 -11.84
N GLU A 96 21.74 -28.87 -12.99
CA GLU A 96 21.37 -29.70 -14.15
C GLU A 96 22.55 -30.53 -14.67
N LYS A 97 23.75 -29.97 -14.74
CA LYS A 97 24.98 -30.69 -15.16
C LYS A 97 25.44 -31.77 -14.14
N GLU A 98 25.27 -31.52 -12.86
CA GLU A 98 25.58 -32.48 -11.80
C GLU A 98 24.58 -33.64 -11.78
N GLY A 99 23.29 -33.36 -12.03
CA GLY A 99 22.22 -34.38 -12.19
C GLY A 99 22.46 -35.27 -13.40
N GLU A 100 22.76 -34.70 -14.58
CA GLU A 100 23.08 -35.48 -15.79
C GLU A 100 24.33 -36.36 -15.65
N ASN A 101 25.34 -35.93 -14.88
CA ASN A 101 26.53 -36.75 -14.60
C ASN A 101 26.21 -37.93 -13.71
N ASN A 102 25.29 -37.81 -12.74
CA ASN A 102 24.87 -38.92 -11.89
C ASN A 102 24.03 -39.96 -12.68
N ASP A 103 23.16 -39.50 -13.59
CA ASP A 103 22.37 -40.38 -14.45
C ASP A 103 23.26 -41.11 -15.49
N LEU A 104 24.32 -40.46 -15.99
CA LEU A 104 25.30 -41.07 -16.88
C LEU A 104 26.17 -42.15 -16.21
N VAL A 105 26.38 -42.08 -14.89
CA VAL A 105 27.09 -43.12 -14.11
C VAL A 105 26.22 -44.36 -13.93
N LEU A 106 24.88 -44.18 -13.88
CA LEU A 106 23.92 -45.29 -13.82
C LEU A 106 23.62 -45.94 -15.20
N ALA A 107 23.78 -45.18 -16.30
CA ALA A 107 23.45 -45.60 -17.68
C ALA A 107 24.61 -46.27 -18.43
N LYS A 108 25.77 -46.55 -17.83
CA LYS A 108 26.90 -47.27 -18.46
C LYS A 108 26.67 -48.76 -18.62
N ARG A 109 25.55 -49.16 -19.20
CA ARG A 109 25.36 -50.48 -19.85
C ARG A 109 24.42 -50.33 -21.05
N SER A 110 24.94 -49.91 -22.20
CA SER A 110 24.72 -50.45 -23.55
C SER A 110 24.96 -49.47 -24.69
N LYS A 111 25.82 -49.91 -25.59
CA LYS A 111 25.89 -49.70 -27.05
C LYS A 111 26.33 -48.36 -27.65
N VAL A 112 27.52 -48.49 -28.22
CA VAL A 112 28.21 -47.70 -29.22
C VAL A 112 27.32 -47.30 -30.40
N ARG A 113 27.26 -45.99 -30.72
CA ARG A 113 27.14 -45.48 -32.10
C ARG A 113 27.71 -44.06 -32.25
N PHE A 114 28.42 -43.87 -33.36
CA PHE A 114 29.15 -42.70 -33.80
C PHE A 114 28.45 -41.35 -33.51
N SER A 115 29.14 -40.47 -32.80
CA SER A 115 28.81 -39.04 -32.76
C SER A 115 30.08 -38.22 -32.57
N ILE A 116 30.07 -37.03 -33.17
CA ILE A 116 31.08 -35.96 -33.04
C ILE A 116 31.61 -35.94 -31.58
N PRO A 117 32.92 -35.83 -31.37
CA PRO A 117 33.49 -35.86 -30.02
C PRO A 117 32.78 -34.83 -29.15
N SER A 118 32.21 -35.30 -28.04
CA SER A 118 31.46 -34.49 -27.04
C SER A 118 32.30 -33.32 -26.53
N PHE A 119 33.61 -33.41 -26.60
CA PHE A 119 34.56 -32.36 -26.32
C PHE A 119 34.40 -31.12 -27.21
N LEU A 120 34.21 -31.26 -28.54
CA LEU A 120 34.03 -30.12 -29.46
C LEU A 120 32.63 -29.49 -29.31
N ARG A 121 31.61 -30.31 -28.99
CA ARG A 121 30.26 -29.79 -28.74
C ARG A 121 30.22 -29.01 -27.42
N ASN A 122 30.87 -29.50 -26.38
CA ASN A 122 30.98 -28.80 -25.09
C ASN A 122 31.82 -27.52 -25.19
N ILE A 123 32.89 -27.51 -26.01
CA ILE A 123 33.70 -26.32 -26.25
C ILE A 123 32.86 -25.23 -26.93
N LEU A 124 32.10 -25.55 -27.98
CA LEU A 124 31.26 -24.57 -28.67
C LEU A 124 30.12 -24.01 -27.79
N ILE A 125 29.50 -24.88 -26.98
CA ILE A 125 28.49 -24.47 -26.00
C ILE A 125 29.10 -23.61 -24.89
N CYS A 126 30.29 -23.99 -24.39
CA CYS A 126 31.01 -23.22 -23.38
C CYS A 126 31.48 -21.84 -23.90
N PHE A 127 31.95 -21.75 -25.15
CA PHE A 127 32.38 -20.45 -25.74
C PHE A 127 31.18 -19.49 -25.92
N GLY A 128 30.02 -19.96 -26.37
CA GLY A 128 28.80 -19.15 -26.42
C GLY A 128 28.36 -18.65 -25.03
N GLN A 129 28.27 -19.54 -24.05
CA GLN A 129 27.87 -19.21 -22.69
C GLN A 129 28.89 -18.29 -21.96
N ILE A 130 30.20 -18.45 -22.23
CA ILE A 130 31.25 -17.58 -21.66
C ILE A 130 31.14 -16.18 -22.29
N GLY A 131 30.87 -16.09 -23.60
CA GLY A 131 30.68 -14.81 -24.29
C GLY A 131 29.51 -14.03 -23.73
N ASP A 132 28.34 -14.66 -23.58
CA ASP A 132 27.14 -14.04 -23.04
C ASP A 132 27.31 -13.58 -21.58
N ARG A 133 28.05 -14.37 -20.78
CA ARG A 133 28.40 -14.00 -19.39
C ARG A 133 29.32 -12.78 -19.31
N ILE A 134 30.31 -12.69 -20.14
CA ILE A 134 31.24 -11.55 -20.16
C ILE A 134 30.53 -10.28 -20.63
N ILE A 135 29.67 -10.38 -21.63
CA ILE A 135 28.84 -9.26 -22.11
C ILE A 135 27.90 -8.76 -21.02
N MET A 136 27.19 -9.65 -20.35
CA MET A 136 26.26 -9.31 -19.28
C MET A 136 26.97 -8.64 -18.09
N ARG A 137 28.12 -9.15 -17.67
CA ARG A 137 28.95 -8.55 -16.61
C ARG A 137 29.42 -7.15 -16.95
N HIS A 138 29.86 -6.95 -18.18
CA HIS A 138 30.31 -5.64 -18.67
C HIS A 138 29.14 -4.65 -18.71
N ASP A 139 27.95 -5.09 -19.09
CA ASP A 139 26.72 -4.27 -19.09
C ASP A 139 26.34 -3.83 -17.69
N ILE A 140 26.32 -4.75 -16.71
CA ILE A 140 26.04 -4.44 -15.31
C ILE A 140 27.03 -3.41 -14.76
N ALA A 141 28.33 -3.59 -14.96
CA ALA A 141 29.35 -2.67 -14.49
C ALA A 141 29.20 -1.27 -15.11
N LYS A 142 28.93 -1.20 -16.40
CA LYS A 142 28.67 0.06 -17.10
C LYS A 142 27.44 0.79 -16.54
N ARG A 143 26.35 0.08 -16.34
CA ARG A 143 25.10 0.63 -15.78
C ARG A 143 25.29 1.15 -14.35
N ILE A 144 26.03 0.43 -13.50
CA ILE A 144 26.35 0.89 -12.14
C ILE A 144 27.14 2.19 -12.18
N LYS A 145 28.12 2.30 -13.07
CA LYS A 145 28.91 3.53 -13.26
C LYS A 145 28.02 4.70 -13.70
N GLU A 146 27.18 4.52 -14.71
CA GLU A 146 26.24 5.55 -15.19
C GLU A 146 25.28 5.99 -14.06
N ILE A 147 24.82 5.05 -13.21
CA ILE A 147 23.99 5.31 -12.04
C ILE A 147 24.76 6.15 -11.01
N ASN A 148 26.02 5.83 -10.72
CA ASN A 148 26.86 6.58 -9.77
C ASN A 148 27.08 8.03 -10.23
N GLU A 149 27.30 8.26 -11.51
CA GLU A 149 27.42 9.62 -12.07
C GLU A 149 26.12 10.43 -11.84
N ARG A 150 24.96 9.82 -12.05
CA ARG A 150 23.65 10.45 -11.79
C ARG A 150 23.41 10.71 -10.31
N LEU A 151 23.74 9.77 -9.42
CA LEU A 151 23.62 9.96 -7.98
C LEU A 151 24.53 11.05 -7.45
N THR A 152 25.76 11.15 -7.97
CA THR A 152 26.70 12.22 -7.65
C THR A 152 26.07 13.58 -7.96
N TRP A 153 25.45 13.72 -9.14
CA TRP A 153 24.73 14.95 -9.50
C TRP A 153 23.56 15.27 -8.56
N ILE A 154 22.74 14.26 -8.21
CA ILE A 154 21.63 14.39 -7.25
C ILE A 154 22.16 14.81 -5.86
N ALA A 155 23.28 14.23 -5.41
CA ALA A 155 23.90 14.57 -4.13
C ALA A 155 24.48 16.00 -4.11
N ILE A 156 24.98 16.49 -5.23
CA ILE A 156 25.43 17.88 -5.37
C ILE A 156 24.24 18.84 -5.31
N LEU A 157 23.17 18.57 -6.04
CA LEU A 157 21.95 19.38 -6.03
C LEU A 157 21.31 19.48 -4.64
N ARG A 158 21.43 18.42 -3.81
CA ARG A 158 20.97 18.44 -2.44
C ARG A 158 21.44 19.67 -1.65
N LYS A 159 22.71 20.10 -1.87
CA LYS A 159 23.30 21.25 -1.18
C LYS A 159 22.57 22.57 -1.51
N ASN A 160 21.94 22.65 -2.67
CA ASN A 160 21.26 23.86 -3.14
C ASN A 160 19.88 24.05 -2.51
N TYR A 161 19.30 23.00 -1.90
CA TYR A 161 17.95 23.05 -1.35
C TYR A 161 17.86 23.27 0.16
N ASN A 162 19.00 23.43 0.85
CA ASN A 162 19.07 23.64 2.30
C ASN A 162 18.17 22.68 3.08
N PHE A 163 18.20 21.40 2.72
CA PHE A 163 17.46 20.38 3.45
C PHE A 163 17.96 20.29 4.89
N GLN A 164 17.03 20.17 5.81
CA GLN A 164 17.35 19.89 7.19
C GLN A 164 17.73 18.42 7.33
N SER A 165 18.89 18.14 7.90
CA SER A 165 19.25 16.78 8.28
C SER A 165 18.45 16.42 9.52
N THR A 166 17.49 15.53 9.35
CA THR A 166 16.62 15.07 10.43
C THR A 166 17.38 14.18 11.41
N VAL A 167 18.01 14.82 12.40
CA VAL A 167 18.05 14.28 13.74
C VAL A 167 16.70 14.69 14.34
N ARG A 168 15.71 13.78 14.29
CA ARG A 168 14.38 13.83 14.89
C ARG A 168 14.01 15.19 15.52
N GLY A 169 13.61 16.11 14.70
CA GLY A 169 12.96 17.35 15.08
C GLY A 169 11.88 17.57 14.03
N THR A 170 10.71 17.00 14.25
CA THR A 170 9.52 17.25 13.46
C THR A 170 9.24 18.73 13.46
N GLU A 171 9.50 19.44 12.35
CA GLU A 171 8.71 20.63 12.08
C GLU A 171 7.28 20.16 11.91
N GLN A 172 6.49 20.40 12.90
CA GLN A 172 5.08 20.07 12.96
C GLN A 172 4.40 20.82 11.81
N VAL A 173 3.76 20.07 10.91
CA VAL A 173 2.67 20.65 10.10
C VAL A 173 1.77 21.37 11.11
N GLU A 174 1.70 22.71 11.04
CA GLU A 174 0.90 23.49 11.98
C GLU A 174 -0.53 22.98 11.96
N ARG A 175 -0.90 22.25 12.99
CA ARG A 175 -2.26 21.77 13.18
C ARG A 175 -3.10 22.95 13.61
N SER A 176 -4.24 23.13 12.96
CA SER A 176 -5.21 24.10 13.42
C SER A 176 -5.63 23.75 14.85
N LYS A 177 -5.38 24.65 15.80
CA LYS A 177 -5.79 24.47 17.20
C LYS A 177 -7.31 24.37 17.23
N THR A 178 -7.84 23.26 17.75
CA THR A 178 -9.27 23.10 17.94
C THR A 178 -9.69 23.73 19.28
N SER A 179 -10.92 24.20 19.33
CA SER A 179 -11.55 24.76 20.54
C SER A 179 -12.86 24.02 20.82
N SER A 180 -13.45 24.24 22.00
CA SER A 180 -14.77 23.67 22.33
C SER A 180 -15.95 24.35 21.61
N PHE A 181 -15.72 25.41 20.86
CA PHE A 181 -16.79 26.13 20.16
C PHE A 181 -17.11 25.44 18.82
N VAL A 182 -18.39 25.25 18.55
CA VAL A 182 -18.92 24.69 17.30
C VAL A 182 -20.11 25.49 16.81
N ASP A 183 -20.21 25.64 15.52
CA ASP A 183 -21.46 26.03 14.88
C ASP A 183 -22.35 24.79 14.75
N VAL A 184 -23.29 24.64 15.71
CA VAL A 184 -24.20 23.49 15.79
C VAL A 184 -25.08 23.38 14.53
N SER A 185 -25.31 24.48 13.82
CA SER A 185 -26.10 24.49 12.58
C SER A 185 -25.48 23.64 11.46
N THR A 186 -24.19 23.36 11.56
CA THR A 186 -23.45 22.57 10.56
C THR A 186 -23.35 21.08 10.90
N LEU A 187 -23.89 20.63 12.05
CA LEU A 187 -23.93 19.22 12.42
C LEU A 187 -25.26 18.62 11.94
N ILE A 188 -25.18 17.66 11.02
CA ILE A 188 -26.33 16.99 10.40
C ILE A 188 -26.10 15.49 10.42
N GLY A 189 -27.15 14.69 10.59
CA GLY A 189 -27.13 13.23 10.39
C GLY A 189 -26.33 12.45 11.45
N ARG A 190 -26.25 12.93 12.70
CA ARG A 190 -25.51 12.28 13.79
C ARG A 190 -26.34 12.08 15.07
N GLU A 191 -27.64 12.07 14.95
CA GLU A 191 -28.53 12.02 16.12
C GLU A 191 -28.46 10.68 16.85
N GLU A 192 -28.32 9.57 16.12
CA GLU A 192 -28.23 8.23 16.73
C GLU A 192 -26.94 8.09 17.54
N GLU A 193 -25.81 8.43 16.94
CA GLU A 193 -24.50 8.39 17.61
C GLU A 193 -24.47 9.37 18.79
N LYS A 194 -25.08 10.55 18.64
CA LYS A 194 -25.19 11.53 19.72
C LYS A 194 -26.00 10.97 20.90
N ASN A 195 -27.15 10.38 20.65
CA ASN A 195 -27.98 9.76 21.70
C ASN A 195 -27.23 8.62 22.38
N LYS A 196 -26.49 7.80 21.62
CA LYS A 196 -25.66 6.73 22.19
C LYS A 196 -24.58 7.29 23.13
N ILE A 197 -23.82 8.32 22.71
CA ILE A 197 -22.81 8.96 23.60
C ILE A 197 -23.47 9.58 24.82
N LEU A 198 -24.58 10.30 24.66
CA LEU A 198 -25.27 10.94 25.79
C LEU A 198 -25.75 9.91 26.81
N SER A 199 -26.20 8.73 26.38
CA SER A 199 -26.55 7.63 27.28
C SER A 199 -25.32 7.10 28.04
N MET A 200 -24.18 6.94 27.36
CA MET A 200 -22.92 6.51 27.99
C MET A 200 -22.39 7.54 28.98
N LEU A 201 -22.46 8.83 28.66
CA LEU A 201 -22.02 9.90 29.56
C LEU A 201 -22.86 9.98 30.85
N LYS A 202 -24.13 9.62 30.78
CA LYS A 202 -25.07 9.57 31.94
C LYS A 202 -25.00 8.27 32.72
N SER A 203 -24.41 7.21 32.15
CA SER A 203 -24.38 5.88 32.80
C SER A 203 -23.52 5.93 34.05
N GLU A 204 -24.02 5.29 35.10
CA GLU A 204 -23.25 5.03 36.33
C GLU A 204 -22.20 3.95 36.06
N SER A 205 -21.01 4.13 36.59
CA SER A 205 -19.89 3.22 36.35
C SER A 205 -19.04 3.12 37.63
N ARG A 206 -18.47 1.94 37.87
CA ARG A 206 -17.55 1.70 38.99
C ARG A 206 -16.17 2.32 38.79
N HIS A 207 -15.83 2.67 37.54
CA HIS A 207 -14.56 3.24 37.13
C HIS A 207 -14.79 4.33 36.10
N GLN A 208 -13.87 5.25 35.99
CA GLN A 208 -13.88 6.27 34.95
C GLN A 208 -13.88 5.60 33.58
N LEU A 209 -14.79 6.03 32.71
CA LEU A 209 -15.00 5.44 31.39
C LEU A 209 -14.33 6.29 30.30
N VAL A 210 -13.53 5.65 29.45
CA VAL A 210 -13.01 6.26 28.23
C VAL A 210 -13.97 5.93 27.07
N ILE A 211 -14.45 6.98 26.40
CA ILE A 211 -15.39 6.88 25.27
C ILE A 211 -14.68 7.45 24.03
N PRO A 212 -14.12 6.63 23.15
CA PRO A 212 -13.48 7.11 21.93
C PRO A 212 -14.49 7.31 20.81
N ILE A 213 -14.31 8.39 20.07
CA ILE A 213 -14.93 8.67 18.78
C ILE A 213 -13.85 8.43 17.71
N VAL A 214 -14.03 7.37 16.93
CA VAL A 214 -13.04 6.94 15.94
C VAL A 214 -13.57 7.12 14.52
N GLY A 215 -12.68 7.40 13.58
CA GLY A 215 -13.04 7.49 12.15
C GLY A 215 -12.02 8.26 11.36
N MET A 216 -12.13 8.16 10.04
CA MET A 216 -11.26 8.81 9.07
C MET A 216 -11.17 10.34 9.25
N GLY A 217 -10.11 10.95 8.73
CA GLY A 217 -10.00 12.42 8.62
C GLY A 217 -11.15 13.00 7.82
N GLY A 218 -11.73 14.11 8.31
CA GLY A 218 -12.82 14.80 7.61
C GLY A 218 -14.23 14.31 7.90
N LEU A 219 -14.44 13.21 8.67
CA LEU A 219 -15.78 12.72 9.10
C LEU A 219 -16.46 13.61 10.15
N GLY A 220 -15.76 14.61 10.67
CA GLY A 220 -16.35 15.55 11.62
C GLY A 220 -16.27 15.10 13.08
N LYS A 221 -15.33 14.24 13.47
CA LYS A 221 -15.14 13.77 14.86
C LYS A 221 -15.07 14.91 15.88
N THR A 222 -14.22 15.89 15.62
CA THR A 222 -14.06 17.07 16.46
C THR A 222 -15.37 17.86 16.59
N ALA A 223 -16.07 18.14 15.46
CA ALA A 223 -17.34 18.84 15.47
C ALA A 223 -18.43 18.04 16.22
N PHE A 224 -18.44 16.74 16.07
CA PHE A 224 -19.34 15.85 16.78
C PHE A 224 -19.05 15.86 18.29
N ALA A 225 -17.78 15.72 18.73
CA ALA A 225 -17.39 15.82 20.11
C ALA A 225 -17.74 17.20 20.72
N GLN A 226 -17.55 18.29 19.96
CA GLN A 226 -17.96 19.63 20.37
C GLN A 226 -19.46 19.75 20.58
N SER A 227 -20.28 19.14 19.72
CA SER A 227 -21.75 19.15 19.87
C SER A 227 -22.19 18.41 21.12
N VAL A 228 -21.51 17.30 21.46
CA VAL A 228 -21.75 16.54 22.68
C VAL A 228 -21.30 17.35 23.91
N TYR A 229 -20.10 17.93 23.86
CA TYR A 229 -19.53 18.74 24.96
C TYR A 229 -20.40 19.93 25.33
N ASN A 230 -21.03 20.57 24.33
CA ASN A 230 -21.88 21.74 24.52
C ASN A 230 -23.38 21.40 24.72
N ASP A 231 -23.74 20.11 24.73
CA ASP A 231 -25.13 19.70 25.00
C ASP A 231 -25.55 20.11 26.39
N GLN A 232 -26.77 20.64 26.53
CA GLN A 232 -27.31 21.14 27.81
C GLN A 232 -27.31 20.06 28.89
N ASN A 233 -27.64 18.81 28.55
CA ASN A 233 -27.64 17.69 29.48
C ASN A 233 -26.23 17.37 29.99
N VAL A 234 -25.21 17.51 29.15
CA VAL A 234 -23.79 17.29 29.52
C VAL A 234 -23.29 18.44 30.38
N THR A 235 -23.69 19.66 30.03
CA THR A 235 -23.31 20.89 30.77
C THR A 235 -23.77 20.85 32.23
N THR A 236 -24.97 20.33 32.49
CA THR A 236 -25.55 20.24 33.84
C THR A 236 -25.11 19.00 34.61
N HIS A 237 -24.61 17.97 33.93
CA HIS A 237 -24.31 16.65 34.51
C HIS A 237 -22.91 16.58 35.15
N PHE A 238 -21.96 17.36 34.66
CA PHE A 238 -20.57 17.36 35.15
C PHE A 238 -20.24 18.65 35.87
N HIS A 239 -19.60 18.56 37.06
CA HIS A 239 -19.19 19.71 37.81
C HIS A 239 -18.07 20.51 37.15
N LYS A 240 -17.15 19.82 36.45
CA LYS A 240 -16.05 20.42 35.70
C LYS A 240 -15.97 19.80 34.31
N ARG A 241 -15.71 20.63 33.31
CA ARG A 241 -15.53 20.17 31.94
C ARG A 241 -14.29 20.82 31.33
N THR A 242 -13.45 20.02 30.73
CA THR A 242 -12.18 20.45 30.15
C THR A 242 -12.05 19.95 28.72
N TRP A 243 -11.65 20.82 27.82
CA TRP A 243 -11.33 20.49 26.43
C TRP A 243 -9.86 20.73 26.19
N VAL A 244 -9.12 19.70 25.73
CA VAL A 244 -7.71 19.76 25.39
C VAL A 244 -7.50 19.23 23.97
N CYS A 245 -6.91 20.05 23.12
CA CYS A 245 -6.38 19.60 21.84
C CYS A 245 -5.01 18.99 22.08
N VAL A 246 -4.86 17.72 21.75
CA VAL A 246 -3.63 16.97 22.01
C VAL A 246 -2.63 17.22 20.88
N SER A 247 -1.41 17.64 21.27
CA SER A 247 -0.31 17.82 20.34
C SER A 247 0.33 16.47 19.96
N ASP A 248 1.07 16.47 18.86
CA ASP A 248 1.95 15.36 18.49
C ASP A 248 3.38 15.92 18.42
N PRO A 249 4.32 15.39 19.21
CA PRO A 249 4.14 14.28 20.16
C PRO A 249 3.21 14.61 21.33
N PHE A 250 2.68 13.57 21.99
CA PHE A 250 1.84 13.70 23.18
C PHE A 250 2.67 14.31 24.32
N GLU A 251 2.45 15.61 24.58
CA GLU A 251 3.18 16.35 25.60
C GLU A 251 2.37 16.41 26.90
N GLU A 252 2.60 15.47 27.81
CA GLU A 252 1.89 15.32 29.08
C GLU A 252 1.93 16.61 29.92
N ILE A 253 3.05 17.33 29.92
CA ILE A 253 3.19 18.61 30.64
C ILE A 253 2.23 19.67 30.07
N LYS A 254 2.11 19.79 28.75
CA LYS A 254 1.19 20.76 28.15
C LYS A 254 -0.25 20.40 28.43
N ILE A 255 -0.59 19.12 28.35
CA ILE A 255 -1.93 18.60 28.63
C ILE A 255 -2.28 18.84 30.09
N ALA A 256 -1.37 18.50 31.02
CA ALA A 256 -1.55 18.72 32.45
C ALA A 256 -1.77 20.19 32.77
N LYS A 257 -0.95 21.09 32.21
CA LYS A 257 -1.12 22.55 32.35
C LYS A 257 -2.47 23.04 31.87
N ALA A 258 -2.94 22.54 30.67
CA ALA A 258 -4.22 22.91 30.12
C ALA A 258 -5.38 22.43 31.02
N ILE A 259 -5.27 21.23 31.60
CA ILE A 259 -6.26 20.70 32.55
C ILE A 259 -6.30 21.60 33.83
N ILE A 260 -5.16 21.92 34.42
CA ILE A 260 -5.07 22.76 35.64
C ILE A 260 -5.63 24.17 35.39
N GLU A 261 -5.35 24.75 34.23
CA GLU A 261 -5.87 26.08 33.85
C GLU A 261 -7.42 26.15 33.90
N VAL A 262 -8.10 25.08 33.52
CA VAL A 262 -9.57 25.01 33.59
C VAL A 262 -10.07 24.65 35.01
N LEU A 263 -9.35 23.76 35.68
CA LEU A 263 -9.73 23.32 37.03
C LEU A 263 -9.56 24.45 38.07
N ASN A 264 -8.41 25.11 38.05
CA ASN A 264 -8.07 26.16 38.98
C ASN A 264 -7.07 27.18 38.39
N LYS A 265 -7.59 28.27 37.81
CA LYS A 265 -6.78 29.31 37.15
C LYS A 265 -5.73 29.97 38.07
N ASN A 266 -5.98 29.97 39.37
CA ASN A 266 -5.13 30.66 40.35
C ASN A 266 -4.03 29.77 40.94
N ASP A 267 -3.99 28.50 40.61
CA ASP A 267 -2.96 27.60 41.11
C ASP A 267 -1.61 27.90 40.45
N THR A 268 -0.64 28.35 41.26
CA THR A 268 0.69 28.74 40.79
C THR A 268 1.52 27.56 40.28
N ARG A 269 1.19 26.33 40.71
CA ARG A 269 1.86 25.10 40.31
C ARG A 269 1.68 24.78 38.81
N LYS A 270 0.66 25.35 38.15
CA LYS A 270 0.49 25.21 36.67
C LYS A 270 1.70 25.69 35.86
N ASN A 271 2.57 26.54 36.44
CA ASN A 271 3.78 27.03 35.79
C ASN A 271 4.98 26.08 35.94
N SER A 272 4.84 25.00 36.72
CA SER A 272 5.89 23.98 36.85
C SER A 272 6.16 23.29 35.52
N ASN A 273 7.40 22.87 35.29
CA ASN A 273 7.79 22.00 34.19
C ASN A 273 8.02 20.55 34.66
N GLU A 274 7.71 20.26 35.92
CA GLU A 274 7.81 18.92 36.48
C GLU A 274 6.45 18.24 36.48
N PHE A 275 6.35 17.12 35.77
CA PHE A 275 5.08 16.39 35.56
C PHE A 275 4.49 15.90 36.91
N GLN A 276 5.34 15.49 37.89
CA GLN A 276 4.88 15.03 39.20
C GLN A 276 4.11 16.14 39.93
N THR A 277 4.63 17.34 39.96
CA THR A 277 3.99 18.53 40.61
C THR A 277 2.65 18.86 39.95
N LEU A 278 2.58 18.75 38.60
CA LEU A 278 1.34 18.97 37.86
C LEU A 278 0.32 17.86 38.13
N SER A 279 0.76 16.59 38.21
CA SER A 279 -0.10 15.43 38.49
C SER A 279 -0.72 15.51 39.87
N GLU A 280 0.04 15.92 40.88
CA GLU A 280 -0.44 16.18 42.27
C GLU A 280 -1.49 17.30 42.25
N CYS A 281 -1.18 18.40 41.57
CA CYS A 281 -2.10 19.52 41.42
C CYS A 281 -3.43 19.09 40.75
N ILE A 282 -3.39 18.29 39.68
CA ILE A 282 -4.60 17.74 39.04
C ILE A 282 -5.38 16.91 40.07
N SER A 283 -4.71 15.94 40.69
CA SER A 283 -5.33 15.00 41.65
C SER A 283 -6.07 15.68 42.77
N GLU A 284 -5.47 16.73 43.36
CA GLU A 284 -6.08 17.52 44.44
C GLU A 284 -7.29 18.34 43.95
N ASN A 285 -7.21 18.93 42.75
CA ASN A 285 -8.27 19.78 42.24
C ASN A 285 -9.49 19.00 41.68
N ILE A 286 -9.37 17.67 41.50
CA ILE A 286 -10.48 16.81 41.00
C ILE A 286 -10.99 15.83 42.06
N GLU A 287 -10.42 15.76 43.23
CA GLU A 287 -10.77 14.80 44.29
C GLU A 287 -12.27 14.84 44.57
N GLY A 288 -12.93 13.71 44.35
CA GLY A 288 -14.40 13.56 44.50
C GLY A 288 -15.25 14.38 43.53
N ILE A 289 -14.65 15.04 42.54
CA ILE A 289 -15.36 15.85 41.55
C ILE A 289 -15.71 15.00 40.32
N LYS A 290 -16.98 15.05 39.91
CA LYS A 290 -17.43 14.48 38.65
C LYS A 290 -17.05 15.40 37.50
N PHE A 291 -16.13 14.94 36.62
CA PHE A 291 -15.62 15.76 35.49
C PHE A 291 -15.81 15.08 34.14
N LEU A 292 -15.82 15.88 33.10
CA LEU A 292 -15.68 15.47 31.71
C LEU A 292 -14.40 16.03 31.11
N LEU A 293 -13.47 15.16 30.71
CA LEU A 293 -12.27 15.54 29.98
C LEU A 293 -12.44 15.16 28.52
N VAL A 294 -12.23 16.09 27.60
CA VAL A 294 -12.17 15.82 26.16
C VAL A 294 -10.74 15.96 25.70
N LEU A 295 -10.19 14.89 25.11
CA LEU A 295 -8.89 14.86 24.45
C LEU A 295 -9.13 14.75 22.94
N ASP A 296 -8.91 15.86 22.25
CA ASP A 296 -9.22 15.95 20.82
C ASP A 296 -7.98 15.70 19.96
N ASP A 297 -8.15 14.86 18.90
CA ASP A 297 -7.18 14.45 17.89
C ASP A 297 -5.93 13.74 18.49
N VAL A 298 -6.15 12.70 19.30
CA VAL A 298 -5.09 11.89 19.91
C VAL A 298 -4.48 10.94 18.85
N TRP A 299 -3.14 10.99 18.70
CA TRP A 299 -2.40 10.18 17.74
C TRP A 299 -1.54 9.09 18.37
N ASN A 300 -0.88 9.43 19.48
CA ASN A 300 0.00 8.52 20.20
C ASN A 300 -0.24 8.62 21.70
N PRO A 301 -0.70 7.57 22.38
CA PRO A 301 -1.02 7.61 23.79
C PRO A 301 0.13 7.14 24.68
N THR A 302 1.39 7.17 24.27
CA THR A 302 2.53 6.61 25.02
C THR A 302 2.66 7.15 26.44
N MET A 303 2.25 8.40 26.67
CA MET A 303 2.29 9.05 27.99
C MET A 303 0.91 9.14 28.65
N TRP A 304 -0.06 8.33 28.18
CA TRP A 304 -1.43 8.33 28.72
C TRP A 304 -1.53 7.76 30.14
N GLU A 305 -0.84 6.65 30.43
CA GLU A 305 -0.97 5.97 31.73
C GLU A 305 -0.58 6.85 32.94
N PRO A 306 0.51 7.65 32.91
CA PRO A 306 0.82 8.60 33.99
C PRO A 306 -0.27 9.66 34.19
N LEU A 307 -0.83 10.21 33.11
CA LEU A 307 -1.92 11.19 33.18
C LEU A 307 -3.21 10.56 33.72
N LYS A 308 -3.54 9.36 33.27
CA LYS A 308 -4.70 8.58 33.76
C LYS A 308 -4.62 8.31 35.25
N ALA A 309 -3.42 7.97 35.76
CA ALA A 309 -3.22 7.76 37.20
C ALA A 309 -3.54 9.02 38.02
N ALA A 310 -3.16 10.21 37.54
CA ALA A 310 -3.52 11.46 38.18
C ALA A 310 -5.04 11.73 38.20
N LEU A 311 -5.75 11.31 37.15
CA LEU A 311 -7.19 11.51 37.01
C LEU A 311 -8.02 10.55 37.88
N GLN A 312 -7.48 9.43 38.35
CA GLN A 312 -8.21 8.40 39.10
C GLN A 312 -8.80 8.87 40.45
N LYS A 313 -8.30 9.97 41.04
CA LYS A 313 -8.84 10.53 42.28
C LYS A 313 -10.20 11.25 42.12
N GLY A 314 -10.59 11.53 40.88
CA GLY A 314 -11.92 12.06 40.59
C GLY A 314 -13.03 11.03 40.82
N ASP A 315 -14.28 11.51 40.80
CA ASP A 315 -15.47 10.65 40.96
C ASP A 315 -15.47 9.52 39.91
N ALA A 316 -15.91 8.32 40.30
CA ALA A 316 -15.96 7.15 39.42
C ALA A 316 -16.86 7.35 38.18
N ASN A 317 -17.86 8.22 38.28
CA ASN A 317 -18.73 8.58 37.15
C ASN A 317 -18.16 9.65 36.25
N SER A 318 -16.92 10.09 36.46
CA SER A 318 -16.22 10.96 35.53
C SER A 318 -15.99 10.24 34.20
N LYS A 319 -15.96 10.99 33.10
CA LYS A 319 -15.84 10.44 31.75
C LYS A 319 -14.73 11.13 30.98
N ILE A 320 -14.10 10.36 30.10
CA ILE A 320 -13.02 10.84 29.21
C ILE A 320 -13.45 10.58 27.79
N LEU A 321 -13.73 11.63 27.03
CA LEU A 321 -14.08 11.57 25.64
C LEU A 321 -12.83 11.79 24.79
N VAL A 322 -12.56 10.89 23.85
CA VAL A 322 -11.34 10.94 23.03
C VAL A 322 -11.72 10.96 21.57
N THR A 323 -11.17 11.86 20.76
CA THR A 323 -11.25 11.73 19.32
C THR A 323 -9.94 11.23 18.74
N THR A 324 -10.01 10.26 17.83
CA THR A 324 -8.82 9.69 17.19
C THR A 324 -9.17 9.16 15.79
N ARG A 325 -8.14 9.00 14.97
CA ARG A 325 -8.25 8.34 13.66
C ARG A 325 -7.83 6.87 13.72
N ASN A 326 -7.35 6.40 14.87
CA ASN A 326 -6.71 5.10 15.01
C ASN A 326 -7.39 4.28 16.12
N ASN A 327 -7.96 3.14 15.77
CA ASN A 327 -8.59 2.21 16.71
C ASN A 327 -7.60 1.70 17.77
N THR A 328 -6.33 1.50 17.41
CA THR A 328 -5.32 1.05 18.37
C THR A 328 -5.11 2.07 19.48
N VAL A 329 -5.11 3.37 19.15
CA VAL A 329 -5.03 4.46 20.14
C VAL A 329 -6.20 4.39 21.11
N ALA A 330 -7.42 4.19 20.60
CA ALA A 330 -8.62 4.05 21.43
C ALA A 330 -8.50 2.88 22.43
N ILE A 331 -8.04 1.73 21.96
CA ILE A 331 -7.83 0.53 22.80
C ILE A 331 -6.72 0.76 23.83
N MET A 332 -5.58 1.33 23.42
CA MET A 332 -4.46 1.63 24.34
C MET A 332 -4.85 2.62 25.43
N MET A 333 -5.80 3.51 25.17
CA MET A 333 -6.33 4.43 26.20
C MET A 333 -7.34 3.73 27.15
N GLY A 334 -7.60 2.44 26.97
CA GLY A 334 -8.43 1.63 27.86
C GLY A 334 -9.90 1.57 27.47
N ALA A 335 -10.23 1.87 26.21
CA ALA A 335 -11.59 1.71 25.70
C ALA A 335 -11.92 0.24 25.40
N THR A 336 -13.18 -0.14 25.63
CA THR A 336 -13.75 -1.40 25.17
C THR A 336 -14.57 -1.20 23.90
N ASN A 337 -14.75 -2.24 23.11
CA ASN A 337 -15.52 -2.16 21.86
C ASN A 337 -16.96 -1.63 22.07
N ASP A 338 -17.60 -1.96 23.20
CA ASP A 338 -18.96 -1.53 23.52
C ASP A 338 -19.07 -0.01 23.74
N HIS A 339 -18.01 0.61 24.17
CA HIS A 339 -17.94 2.06 24.44
C HIS A 339 -17.35 2.87 23.31
N MET A 340 -16.93 2.22 22.22
CA MET A 340 -16.36 2.88 21.05
C MET A 340 -17.47 3.36 20.10
N ILE A 341 -17.34 4.60 19.62
CA ILE A 341 -18.19 5.19 18.60
C ILE A 341 -17.40 5.30 17.31
N ASN A 342 -17.69 4.44 16.35
CA ASN A 342 -17.13 4.53 15.02
C ASN A 342 -18.04 5.43 14.17
N LEU A 343 -17.50 6.59 13.76
CA LEU A 343 -18.20 7.48 12.84
C LEU A 343 -18.09 6.96 11.41
N ASN A 344 -19.24 6.64 10.83
CA ASN A 344 -19.36 6.25 9.44
C ASN A 344 -19.56 7.46 8.53
N LYS A 345 -19.61 7.24 7.21
CA LYS A 345 -20.03 8.24 6.21
C LYS A 345 -21.42 8.79 6.59
N LEU A 346 -21.67 10.04 6.25
CA LEU A 346 -23.04 10.58 6.24
C LEU A 346 -23.86 9.98 5.08
N SER A 347 -25.17 9.96 5.23
CA SER A 347 -26.05 9.65 4.11
C SER A 347 -25.94 10.72 3.00
N ASP A 348 -26.27 10.33 1.76
CA ASP A 348 -26.30 11.30 0.64
C ASP A 348 -27.23 12.48 0.95
N GLN A 349 -28.36 12.21 1.60
CA GLN A 349 -29.34 13.24 1.99
C GLN A 349 -28.74 14.21 3.01
N ASP A 350 -28.02 13.73 4.02
CA ASP A 350 -27.37 14.57 5.03
C ASP A 350 -26.25 15.39 4.43
N CYS A 351 -25.46 14.79 3.54
CA CYS A 351 -24.42 15.52 2.80
C CYS A 351 -24.97 16.61 1.91
N LEU A 352 -26.05 16.34 1.18
CA LEU A 352 -26.72 17.32 0.34
C LEU A 352 -27.36 18.46 1.16
N GLU A 353 -27.93 18.13 2.34
CA GLU A 353 -28.47 19.16 3.24
C GLU A 353 -27.34 20.04 3.83
N LEU A 354 -26.21 19.42 4.23
CA LEU A 354 -25.03 20.16 4.67
C LEU A 354 -24.51 21.09 3.57
N PHE A 355 -24.39 20.54 2.35
CA PHE A 355 -23.99 21.30 1.17
C PHE A 355 -24.94 22.48 0.91
N ARG A 356 -26.25 22.21 0.90
CA ARG A 356 -27.30 23.20 0.67
C ARG A 356 -27.19 24.38 1.63
N ARG A 357 -27.08 24.12 2.94
CA ARG A 357 -26.97 25.15 3.97
C ARG A 357 -25.78 26.08 3.76
N ILE A 358 -24.68 25.57 3.24
CA ILE A 358 -23.47 26.38 3.03
C ILE A 358 -23.51 27.08 1.67
N ALA A 359 -23.90 26.39 0.60
CA ALA A 359 -23.89 26.92 -0.76
C ALA A 359 -24.93 28.04 -0.97
N PHE A 360 -26.05 27.96 -0.23
CA PHE A 360 -27.17 28.92 -0.31
C PHE A 360 -27.31 29.77 0.97
N PHE A 361 -26.26 29.96 1.70
CA PHE A 361 -26.25 30.78 2.93
C PHE A 361 -26.76 32.23 2.64
N ASP A 362 -26.36 32.80 1.50
CA ASP A 362 -26.86 34.10 1.01
C ASP A 362 -28.08 33.83 0.12
N LYS A 363 -29.24 34.20 0.56
CA LYS A 363 -30.57 33.92 -0.06
C LYS A 363 -30.80 34.52 -1.46
N GLU A 364 -29.80 35.13 -2.10
CA GLU A 364 -29.92 35.76 -3.41
C GLU A 364 -29.96 34.82 -4.62
N LYS A 365 -29.73 33.51 -4.41
CA LYS A 365 -29.66 32.52 -5.48
C LYS A 365 -30.98 31.77 -5.61
N ASP A 366 -31.39 31.54 -6.85
CA ASP A 366 -32.51 30.68 -7.17
C ASP A 366 -32.09 29.20 -7.03
N GLU A 367 -32.34 28.65 -5.87
CA GLU A 367 -32.01 27.26 -5.54
C GLU A 367 -32.63 26.28 -6.52
N SER A 368 -33.86 26.52 -6.98
CA SER A 368 -34.57 25.63 -7.89
C SER A 368 -33.89 25.48 -9.25
N LYS A 369 -33.18 26.50 -9.70
CA LYS A 369 -32.44 26.49 -10.98
C LYS A 369 -31.02 25.91 -10.88
N LEU A 370 -30.39 25.97 -9.70
CA LEU A 370 -28.99 25.58 -9.51
C LEU A 370 -28.85 24.16 -8.90
N PHE A 371 -29.86 23.69 -8.16
CA PHE A 371 -29.79 22.51 -7.34
C PHE A 371 -30.84 21.46 -7.77
N ASP A 372 -30.86 21.16 -9.09
CA ASP A 372 -31.70 20.11 -9.67
C ASP A 372 -31.19 18.71 -9.35
N GLU A 373 -31.96 17.66 -9.66
CA GLU A 373 -31.63 16.29 -9.34
C GLU A 373 -30.32 15.80 -10.01
N ASP A 374 -29.98 16.27 -11.22
CA ASP A 374 -28.71 15.95 -11.87
C ASP A 374 -27.52 16.51 -11.08
N ILE A 375 -27.62 17.76 -10.67
CA ILE A 375 -26.59 18.41 -9.83
C ILE A 375 -26.48 17.72 -8.46
N LYS A 376 -27.59 17.39 -7.80
CA LYS A 376 -27.59 16.68 -6.51
C LYS A 376 -26.88 15.34 -6.63
N ASN A 377 -27.21 14.53 -7.65
CA ASN A 377 -26.57 13.24 -7.87
C ASN A 377 -25.07 13.38 -8.14
N LYS A 378 -24.64 14.37 -8.91
CA LYS A 378 -23.23 14.64 -9.16
C LYS A 378 -22.51 15.07 -7.87
N ILE A 379 -23.12 15.90 -7.04
CA ILE A 379 -22.58 16.34 -5.75
C ILE A 379 -22.46 15.14 -4.81
N ALA A 380 -23.54 14.37 -4.60
CA ALA A 380 -23.55 13.22 -3.72
C ALA A 380 -22.42 12.22 -4.08
N LYS A 381 -22.30 11.91 -5.37
CA LYS A 381 -21.21 11.05 -5.88
C LYS A 381 -19.82 11.63 -5.63
N LYS A 382 -19.64 12.95 -5.75
CA LYS A 382 -18.32 13.60 -5.52
C LYS A 382 -17.96 13.67 -4.03
N VAL A 383 -18.94 13.92 -3.17
CA VAL A 383 -18.76 14.09 -1.72
C VAL A 383 -18.62 12.75 -1.03
N ASP A 384 -19.32 11.72 -1.52
CA ASP A 384 -19.29 10.33 -1.07
C ASP A 384 -19.34 10.20 0.47
N GLY A 385 -20.33 10.88 1.08
CA GLY A 385 -20.58 10.78 2.52
C GLY A 385 -19.57 11.52 3.42
N LEU A 386 -18.61 12.30 2.88
CA LEU A 386 -17.62 13.01 3.68
C LEU A 386 -18.03 14.46 3.97
N PRO A 387 -18.33 14.83 5.25
CA PRO A 387 -18.74 16.19 5.62
C PRO A 387 -17.75 17.27 5.20
N LEU A 388 -16.44 17.01 5.34
CA LEU A 388 -15.41 17.98 4.95
C LEU A 388 -15.45 18.28 3.45
N ALA A 389 -15.64 17.25 2.62
CA ALA A 389 -15.79 17.40 1.18
C ALA A 389 -17.06 18.19 0.82
N ALA A 390 -18.19 17.89 1.49
CA ALA A 390 -19.42 18.64 1.31
C ALA A 390 -19.24 20.13 1.62
N LYS A 391 -18.62 20.45 2.75
CA LYS A 391 -18.32 21.82 3.18
C LYS A 391 -17.42 22.56 2.18
N THR A 392 -16.34 21.92 1.76
CA THR A 392 -15.37 22.52 0.85
C THR A 392 -15.97 22.77 -0.52
N LEU A 393 -16.67 21.78 -1.08
CA LEU A 393 -17.36 21.91 -2.37
C LEU A 393 -18.45 22.98 -2.32
N ALA A 394 -19.26 22.99 -1.24
CA ALA A 394 -20.29 24.01 -1.03
C ALA A 394 -19.70 25.42 -0.94
N SER A 395 -18.60 25.59 -0.22
CA SER A 395 -17.90 26.88 -0.10
C SER A 395 -17.39 27.38 -1.46
N LEU A 396 -16.83 26.49 -2.28
CA LEU A 396 -16.38 26.80 -3.62
C LEU A 396 -17.57 27.21 -4.53
N MET A 397 -18.65 26.42 -4.48
CA MET A 397 -19.82 26.63 -5.34
C MET A 397 -20.70 27.80 -4.88
N ARG A 398 -20.55 28.25 -3.64
CA ARG A 398 -21.25 29.42 -3.10
C ARG A 398 -21.07 30.70 -3.94
N TYR A 399 -19.88 30.88 -4.52
CA TYR A 399 -19.55 32.05 -5.35
C TYR A 399 -19.94 31.90 -6.83
N LYS A 400 -20.40 30.73 -7.27
CA LYS A 400 -20.82 30.44 -8.64
C LYS A 400 -22.31 30.80 -8.80
N LYS A 401 -22.64 31.55 -9.84
CA LYS A 401 -24.01 32.13 -10.03
C LYS A 401 -24.87 31.38 -11.05
N THR A 402 -24.23 30.61 -11.94
CA THR A 402 -24.92 29.94 -13.04
C THR A 402 -24.79 28.42 -12.98
N ARG A 403 -25.80 27.71 -13.53
CA ARG A 403 -25.77 26.25 -13.62
C ARG A 403 -24.55 25.74 -14.41
N ASN A 404 -24.17 26.45 -15.48
CA ASN A 404 -23.01 26.04 -16.27
C ASN A 404 -21.70 26.14 -15.50
N GLU A 405 -21.52 27.13 -14.63
CA GLU A 405 -20.38 27.20 -13.73
C GLU A 405 -20.37 26.05 -12.71
N TRP A 406 -21.54 25.65 -12.21
CA TRP A 406 -21.68 24.52 -11.30
C TRP A 406 -21.29 23.20 -11.98
N VAL A 407 -21.83 22.98 -13.20
CA VAL A 407 -21.47 21.79 -14.00
C VAL A 407 -19.97 21.78 -14.31
N ALA A 408 -19.40 22.92 -14.71
CA ALA A 408 -17.96 23.00 -14.98
C ALA A 408 -17.09 22.64 -13.75
N VAL A 409 -17.50 23.04 -12.55
CA VAL A 409 -16.82 22.63 -11.30
C VAL A 409 -16.97 21.13 -11.05
N LEU A 410 -18.17 20.57 -11.22
CA LEU A 410 -18.43 19.15 -10.97
C LEU A 410 -17.78 18.22 -11.99
N GLU A 411 -17.67 18.64 -13.24
CA GLU A 411 -17.05 17.88 -14.33
C GLU A 411 -15.53 18.09 -14.40
N SER A 412 -15.03 19.19 -13.81
CA SER A 412 -13.58 19.36 -13.61
C SER A 412 -13.06 18.33 -12.62
N LYS A 413 -11.76 18.11 -12.65
CA LYS A 413 -11.08 17.38 -11.58
C LYS A 413 -11.01 18.29 -10.36
N VAL A 414 -12.15 18.43 -9.66
CA VAL A 414 -12.35 19.36 -8.52
C VAL A 414 -11.24 19.20 -7.47
N TRP A 415 -10.74 18.01 -7.28
CA TRP A 415 -9.69 17.70 -6.32
C TRP A 415 -8.29 18.16 -6.76
N GLU A 416 -8.13 18.60 -8.02
CA GLU A 416 -6.92 19.25 -8.53
C GLU A 416 -6.96 20.78 -8.35
N LEU A 417 -8.02 21.34 -7.81
CA LEU A 417 -8.12 22.76 -7.47
C LEU A 417 -7.35 23.03 -6.16
N GLU A 418 -6.49 24.03 -6.18
CA GLU A 418 -5.57 24.37 -5.08
C GLU A 418 -6.29 24.59 -3.74
N GLU A 419 -7.48 25.23 -3.74
CA GLU A 419 -8.28 25.47 -2.54
C GLU A 419 -8.87 24.17 -1.95
N VAL A 420 -9.22 23.20 -2.78
CA VAL A 420 -9.74 21.89 -2.35
C VAL A 420 -8.61 21.02 -1.83
N GLU A 421 -7.45 21.03 -2.51
CA GLU A 421 -6.24 20.33 -2.06
C GLU A 421 -5.83 20.78 -0.65
N GLN A 422 -5.80 22.08 -0.39
CA GLN A 422 -5.37 22.61 0.90
C GLN A 422 -6.30 22.22 2.05
N GLN A 423 -7.60 22.15 1.86
CA GLN A 423 -8.55 21.90 2.95
C GLN A 423 -8.86 20.42 3.17
N VAL A 424 -9.13 19.67 2.11
CA VAL A 424 -9.51 18.25 2.22
C VAL A 424 -8.29 17.37 2.39
N PHE A 425 -7.28 17.55 1.55
CA PHE A 425 -6.08 16.69 1.59
C PHE A 425 -5.18 16.97 2.79
N GLN A 426 -5.21 18.15 3.37
CA GLN A 426 -4.43 18.44 4.58
C GLN A 426 -4.76 17.49 5.73
N SER A 427 -6.03 17.15 5.90
CA SER A 427 -6.44 16.18 6.93
C SER A 427 -5.94 14.76 6.63
N LEU A 428 -5.89 14.36 5.36
CA LEU A 428 -5.38 13.05 4.94
C LEU A 428 -3.85 13.00 4.93
N LEU A 429 -3.18 14.11 4.60
CA LEU A 429 -1.71 14.23 4.65
C LEU A 429 -1.16 13.93 6.04
N LEU A 430 -1.81 14.39 7.10
CA LEU A 430 -1.40 14.07 8.47
C LEU A 430 -1.41 12.55 8.72
N SER A 431 -2.51 11.87 8.34
CA SER A 431 -2.60 10.41 8.47
C SER A 431 -1.59 9.67 7.59
N TYR A 432 -1.29 10.21 6.41
CA TYR A 432 -0.29 9.65 5.49
C TYR A 432 1.14 9.79 6.03
N TYR A 433 1.51 10.95 6.57
CA TYR A 433 2.86 11.16 7.13
C TYR A 433 3.10 10.38 8.43
N ASP A 434 2.04 10.00 9.15
CA ASP A 434 2.13 9.11 10.31
C ASP A 434 2.42 7.64 9.93
N LEU A 435 2.25 7.25 8.66
CA LEU A 435 2.66 5.95 8.15
C LEU A 435 4.19 5.86 8.02
N THR A 436 4.72 4.65 8.27
CA THR A 436 6.12 4.38 7.93
C THR A 436 6.34 4.45 6.41
N PRO A 437 7.54 4.76 5.93
CA PRO A 437 7.83 4.86 4.49
C PRO A 437 7.41 3.60 3.70
N ALA A 438 7.59 2.41 4.28
CA ALA A 438 7.21 1.15 3.65
C ALA A 438 5.68 1.03 3.50
N VAL A 439 4.91 1.36 4.54
CA VAL A 439 3.44 1.34 4.50
C VAL A 439 2.89 2.39 3.54
N ARG A 440 3.54 3.57 3.44
CA ARG A 440 3.19 4.59 2.42
C ARG A 440 3.29 4.02 0.99
N ARG A 441 4.34 3.24 0.69
CA ARG A 441 4.49 2.59 -0.63
C ARG A 441 3.38 1.57 -0.90
N CYS A 442 3.03 0.76 0.09
CA CYS A 442 1.92 -0.19 -0.01
C CYS A 442 0.60 0.54 -0.30
N LEU A 443 0.33 1.65 0.38
CA LEU A 443 -0.86 2.47 0.15
C LEU A 443 -0.86 3.09 -1.26
N LEU A 444 0.27 3.63 -1.71
CA LEU A 444 0.39 4.23 -3.05
C LEU A 444 0.20 3.21 -4.18
N PHE A 445 0.57 1.96 -3.96
CA PHE A 445 0.31 0.88 -4.92
C PHE A 445 -1.18 0.62 -5.14
N CYS A 446 -2.01 0.80 -4.12
CA CYS A 446 -3.44 0.50 -4.20
C CYS A 446 -4.16 1.30 -5.30
N VAL A 447 -3.68 2.49 -5.67
CA VAL A 447 -4.31 3.31 -6.71
C VAL A 447 -3.98 2.90 -8.14
N VAL A 448 -3.28 1.80 -8.34
CA VAL A 448 -3.25 1.11 -9.63
C VAL A 448 -4.60 0.48 -9.94
N PHE A 449 -5.39 0.17 -8.91
CA PHE A 449 -6.76 -0.33 -9.05
C PHE A 449 -7.75 0.84 -9.09
N PRO A 450 -8.88 0.69 -9.81
CA PRO A 450 -9.87 1.75 -9.89
C PRO A 450 -10.57 1.99 -8.54
N LYS A 451 -11.31 3.10 -8.46
CA LYS A 451 -12.26 3.33 -7.37
C LYS A 451 -13.23 2.17 -7.22
N ASP A 452 -13.74 1.96 -6.03
CA ASP A 452 -14.65 0.85 -5.68
C ASP A 452 -14.07 -0.56 -5.86
N TYR A 453 -12.75 -0.68 -6.16
CA TYR A 453 -12.11 -1.98 -6.25
C TYR A 453 -12.15 -2.69 -4.90
N GLU A 454 -12.62 -3.93 -4.89
CA GLU A 454 -12.60 -4.78 -3.72
C GLU A 454 -11.25 -5.51 -3.65
N PHE A 455 -10.45 -5.14 -2.66
CA PHE A 455 -9.14 -5.73 -2.42
C PHE A 455 -9.28 -7.01 -1.61
N ASP A 456 -8.95 -8.15 -2.19
CA ASP A 456 -8.65 -9.35 -1.40
C ASP A 456 -7.37 -9.11 -0.59
N ARG A 457 -7.40 -9.38 0.72
CA ARG A 457 -6.27 -9.14 1.63
C ARG A 457 -5.01 -9.88 1.21
N ASN A 458 -5.12 -11.17 0.92
CA ASN A 458 -3.97 -12.02 0.59
C ASN A 458 -3.39 -11.64 -0.76
N GLU A 459 -4.25 -11.41 -1.76
CA GLU A 459 -3.84 -10.99 -3.09
C GLU A 459 -3.10 -9.65 -3.06
N LEU A 460 -3.58 -8.68 -2.28
CA LEU A 460 -2.94 -7.39 -2.14
C LEU A 460 -1.55 -7.52 -1.50
N ILE A 461 -1.43 -8.34 -0.46
CA ILE A 461 -0.13 -8.63 0.19
C ILE A 461 0.84 -9.29 -0.80
N GLU A 462 0.38 -10.26 -1.60
CA GLU A 462 1.21 -10.90 -2.64
C GLU A 462 1.68 -9.89 -3.70
N CYS A 463 0.81 -8.94 -4.09
CA CYS A 463 1.21 -7.84 -4.96
C CYS A 463 2.30 -6.95 -4.33
N TRP A 464 2.21 -6.63 -3.03
CA TRP A 464 3.25 -5.89 -2.32
C TRP A 464 4.56 -6.67 -2.20
N MET A 465 4.49 -8.01 -1.98
CA MET A 465 5.65 -8.90 -2.01
C MET A 465 6.36 -8.83 -3.36
N SER A 466 5.62 -8.94 -4.46
CA SER A 466 6.18 -8.90 -5.82
C SER A 466 6.93 -7.59 -6.13
N GLN A 467 6.57 -6.50 -5.47
CA GLN A 467 7.22 -5.20 -5.57
C GLN A 467 8.36 -5.01 -4.56
N GLU A 468 8.65 -5.98 -3.70
CA GLU A 468 9.65 -5.91 -2.62
C GLU A 468 9.38 -4.80 -1.60
N TYR A 469 8.09 -4.50 -1.32
CA TYR A 469 7.74 -3.48 -0.34
C TYR A 469 7.80 -3.98 1.10
N LEU A 470 7.89 -5.30 1.31
CA LEU A 470 7.80 -5.96 2.61
C LEU A 470 9.15 -6.44 3.16
N SER A 471 10.27 -6.02 2.56
CA SER A 471 11.61 -6.43 3.00
C SER A 471 11.97 -5.76 4.33
N MET A 472 12.45 -6.56 5.30
CA MET A 472 13.09 -6.11 6.54
C MET A 472 14.36 -6.89 6.79
N LYS A 473 15.34 -6.25 7.48
CA LYS A 473 16.63 -6.90 7.86
C LYS A 473 16.39 -8.18 8.66
N GLY A 474 16.91 -9.30 8.14
CA GLY A 474 16.97 -10.57 8.86
C GLY A 474 15.70 -11.44 8.83
N ASP A 475 14.62 -11.00 8.18
CA ASP A 475 13.32 -11.67 8.21
C ASP A 475 12.94 -12.32 6.86
N LYS A 476 13.89 -12.98 6.19
CA LYS A 476 13.58 -13.81 5.00
C LYS A 476 12.55 -14.89 5.37
N GLY A 477 11.44 -14.95 4.64
CA GLY A 477 10.34 -15.90 4.88
C GLY A 477 9.20 -15.37 5.75
N LYS A 478 9.31 -14.14 6.29
CA LYS A 478 8.24 -13.50 7.08
C LYS A 478 7.49 -12.41 6.32
N GLU A 479 7.73 -12.26 5.02
CA GLU A 479 7.16 -11.19 4.20
C GLU A 479 5.63 -11.15 4.29
N ARG A 480 4.98 -12.33 4.31
CA ARG A 480 3.53 -12.42 4.43
C ARG A 480 3.02 -11.86 5.77
N MET A 481 3.68 -12.19 6.87
CA MET A 481 3.34 -11.67 8.21
C MET A 481 3.54 -10.14 8.27
N ILE A 482 4.62 -9.64 7.70
CA ILE A 482 4.87 -8.19 7.59
C ILE A 482 3.79 -7.52 6.75
N GLY A 483 3.39 -8.14 5.64
CA GLY A 483 2.31 -7.66 4.79
C GLY A 483 0.97 -7.58 5.53
N GLN A 484 0.65 -8.57 6.36
CA GLN A 484 -0.52 -8.56 7.23
C GLN A 484 -0.46 -7.37 8.20
N GLN A 485 0.67 -7.15 8.87
CA GLN A 485 0.85 -6.01 9.77
C GLN A 485 0.68 -4.67 9.06
N TYR A 486 1.17 -4.54 7.81
CA TYR A 486 1.01 -3.32 7.02
C TYR A 486 -0.43 -3.11 6.58
N PHE A 487 -1.12 -4.19 6.19
CA PHE A 487 -2.54 -4.15 5.88
C PHE A 487 -3.36 -3.69 7.10
N ASP A 488 -3.14 -4.32 8.26
CA ASP A 488 -3.83 -4.00 9.51
C ASP A 488 -3.53 -2.55 9.94
N ASN A 489 -2.30 -2.06 9.71
CA ASN A 489 -1.94 -0.67 9.97
C ASN A 489 -2.76 0.31 9.12
N LEU A 490 -2.99 0.00 7.83
CA LEU A 490 -3.84 0.82 6.95
C LEU A 490 -5.32 0.76 7.35
N VAL A 491 -5.81 -0.41 7.75
CA VAL A 491 -7.16 -0.59 8.31
C VAL A 491 -7.35 0.24 9.56
N MET A 492 -6.44 0.14 10.52
CA MET A 492 -6.51 0.85 11.81
C MET A 492 -6.51 2.37 11.64
N ARG A 493 -5.86 2.88 10.58
CA ARG A 493 -5.83 4.32 10.24
C ARG A 493 -6.95 4.77 9.31
N SER A 494 -7.94 3.90 9.08
CA SER A 494 -9.12 4.19 8.27
C SER A 494 -8.82 4.58 6.81
N PHE A 495 -7.75 4.01 6.22
CA PHE A 495 -7.51 4.12 4.78
C PHE A 495 -8.35 3.11 4.00
N PHE A 496 -8.79 2.02 4.64
CA PHE A 496 -9.70 1.02 4.10
C PHE A 496 -11.02 1.02 4.87
N GLN A 497 -12.09 0.58 4.20
CA GLN A 497 -13.46 0.50 4.69
C GLN A 497 -14.21 -0.65 4.00
N ASP A 498 -15.51 -0.81 4.31
CA ASP A 498 -16.41 -1.81 3.70
C ASP A 498 -15.82 -3.23 3.79
N PHE A 499 -15.50 -3.65 5.01
CA PHE A 499 -14.82 -4.91 5.27
C PHE A 499 -15.73 -6.11 5.06
N VAL A 500 -15.26 -7.08 4.26
CA VAL A 500 -15.80 -8.44 4.23
C VAL A 500 -14.99 -9.26 5.23
N LYS A 501 -15.67 -9.91 6.17
CA LYS A 501 -15.04 -10.67 7.24
C LYS A 501 -15.36 -12.16 7.15
N ASP A 502 -14.42 -12.97 7.59
CA ASP A 502 -14.62 -14.38 7.81
C ASP A 502 -15.66 -14.61 8.93
N ILE A 503 -16.58 -15.55 8.71
CA ILE A 503 -17.67 -15.83 9.64
C ILE A 503 -17.18 -16.54 10.92
N VAL A 504 -16.05 -17.24 10.84
CA VAL A 504 -15.55 -18.10 11.92
C VAL A 504 -14.59 -17.34 12.85
N ASN A 505 -13.65 -16.57 12.29
CA ASN A 505 -12.56 -15.95 13.05
C ASN A 505 -12.59 -14.41 13.06
N ASP A 506 -13.59 -13.78 12.42
CA ASP A 506 -13.75 -12.32 12.27
C ASP A 506 -12.61 -11.63 11.52
N ASP A 507 -11.72 -12.40 10.84
CA ASP A 507 -10.63 -11.86 10.05
C ASP A 507 -11.14 -11.12 8.82
N ILE A 508 -10.48 -10.01 8.47
CA ILE A 508 -10.81 -9.26 7.26
C ILE A 508 -10.29 -10.04 6.04
N LEU A 509 -11.21 -10.47 5.18
CA LEU A 509 -10.92 -11.14 3.92
C LEU A 509 -10.75 -10.14 2.78
N ALA A 510 -11.62 -9.12 2.73
CA ALA A 510 -11.58 -8.10 1.69
C ALA A 510 -11.97 -6.73 2.23
N CYS A 511 -11.62 -5.67 1.49
CA CYS A 511 -11.93 -4.29 1.84
C CYS A 511 -11.99 -3.40 0.60
N LYS A 512 -12.46 -2.16 0.78
CA LYS A 512 -12.41 -1.11 -0.23
C LYS A 512 -11.67 0.11 0.27
N MET A 513 -11.24 0.98 -0.65
CA MET A 513 -10.70 2.30 -0.33
C MET A 513 -11.79 3.35 -0.56
N HIS A 514 -11.95 4.29 0.37
CA HIS A 514 -12.87 5.42 0.19
C HIS A 514 -12.43 6.26 -1.02
N ASP A 515 -13.36 6.73 -1.83
CA ASP A 515 -13.08 7.49 -3.06
C ASP A 515 -12.16 8.70 -2.84
N ILE A 516 -12.37 9.44 -1.76
CA ILE A 516 -11.53 10.60 -1.42
C ILE A 516 -10.11 10.19 -1.03
N VAL A 517 -9.98 9.05 -0.33
CA VAL A 517 -8.66 8.49 -0.04
C VAL A 517 -7.98 8.05 -1.33
N HIS A 518 -8.73 7.42 -2.24
CA HIS A 518 -8.23 7.05 -3.56
C HIS A 518 -7.77 8.28 -4.35
N ASP A 519 -8.57 9.34 -4.43
CA ASP A 519 -8.21 10.59 -5.11
C ASP A 519 -6.97 11.24 -4.50
N PHE A 520 -6.89 11.29 -3.17
CA PHE A 520 -5.74 11.80 -2.45
C PHE A 520 -4.46 10.98 -2.75
N VAL A 521 -4.54 9.66 -2.69
CA VAL A 521 -3.40 8.78 -2.96
C VAL A 521 -3.02 8.83 -4.44
N GLN A 522 -3.99 8.94 -5.36
CA GLN A 522 -3.77 9.15 -6.79
C GLN A 522 -3.05 10.47 -7.06
N PHE A 523 -3.42 11.54 -6.35
CA PHE A 523 -2.72 12.82 -6.41
C PHE A 523 -1.25 12.69 -6.01
N LEU A 524 -0.95 11.97 -4.92
CA LEU A 524 0.42 11.71 -4.48
C LEU A 524 1.21 10.82 -5.45
N ALA A 525 0.54 9.86 -6.10
CA ALA A 525 1.11 8.90 -7.04
C ALA A 525 1.09 9.37 -8.51
N LYS A 526 0.67 10.60 -8.80
CA LYS A 526 0.29 11.19 -10.10
C LYS A 526 1.18 10.80 -11.30
N ASN A 527 2.48 10.60 -11.09
CA ASN A 527 3.41 10.29 -12.16
C ASN A 527 3.82 8.81 -12.22
N GLU A 528 3.48 8.01 -11.21
CA GLU A 528 3.92 6.63 -11.08
C GLU A 528 2.80 5.63 -11.34
N CYS A 529 1.56 5.96 -10.92
CA CYS A 529 0.38 5.13 -11.13
C CYS A 529 -0.57 5.78 -12.13
N PHE A 530 -0.96 5.04 -13.16
CA PHE A 530 -1.84 5.52 -14.20
C PHE A 530 -2.94 4.50 -14.50
N ILE A 531 -4.20 4.96 -14.60
CA ILE A 531 -5.33 4.16 -15.05
C ILE A 531 -5.71 4.68 -16.44
N MET A 532 -5.62 3.82 -17.44
CA MET A 532 -5.98 4.09 -18.82
C MET A 532 -7.35 3.53 -19.11
N GLU A 533 -8.31 4.38 -19.44
CA GLU A 533 -9.62 3.95 -19.94
C GLU A 533 -9.61 4.07 -21.47
N VAL A 534 -9.74 2.94 -22.16
CA VAL A 534 -9.83 2.89 -23.62
C VAL A 534 -11.30 2.88 -24.01
N ALA A 535 -11.78 3.97 -24.60
CA ALA A 535 -13.13 4.11 -25.12
C ALA A 535 -13.17 4.03 -26.66
N GLU A 536 -14.30 3.56 -27.24
CA GLU A 536 -14.51 3.39 -28.71
C GLU A 536 -14.18 4.61 -29.57
N SER A 537 -14.31 5.83 -29.00
CA SER A 537 -14.12 7.08 -29.73
C SER A 537 -12.67 7.57 -29.77
N CYS A 538 -11.77 7.00 -29.00
CA CYS A 538 -10.37 7.42 -28.92
C CYS A 538 -9.52 6.63 -29.93
N LYS A 539 -9.47 7.09 -31.18
CA LYS A 539 -8.42 6.65 -32.11
C LYS A 539 -7.07 6.93 -31.45
N GLU A 540 -6.16 5.93 -31.43
CA GLU A 540 -4.83 5.85 -30.79
C GLU A 540 -3.92 7.09 -30.87
N LYS A 541 -4.32 8.17 -31.55
CA LYS A 541 -3.42 9.26 -31.96
C LYS A 541 -2.92 10.19 -30.85
N ASN A 542 -3.46 10.17 -29.61
CA ASN A 542 -3.11 11.15 -28.59
C ASN A 542 -2.89 10.62 -27.15
N MET A 543 -2.80 9.33 -26.91
CA MET A 543 -2.50 8.81 -25.56
C MET A 543 -0.98 8.67 -25.36
N VAL A 544 -0.34 9.74 -24.94
CA VAL A 544 1.07 9.71 -24.54
C VAL A 544 1.17 9.15 -23.13
N VAL A 545 1.46 7.86 -23.00
CA VAL A 545 1.86 7.31 -21.72
C VAL A 545 3.31 7.74 -21.49
N HIS A 546 3.53 8.52 -20.43
CA HIS A 546 4.86 9.05 -20.13
C HIS A 546 5.80 7.95 -19.66
N ASN A 547 7.08 8.02 -20.00
CA ASN A 547 8.15 7.13 -19.50
C ASN A 547 8.26 7.06 -17.96
N LYS A 548 7.50 7.88 -17.25
CA LYS A 548 7.48 7.99 -15.78
C LYS A 548 6.58 6.97 -15.10
N VAL A 549 5.65 6.34 -15.85
CA VAL A 549 4.68 5.40 -15.31
C VAL A 549 5.38 4.10 -14.89
N ARG A 550 5.13 3.69 -13.65
CA ARG A 550 5.64 2.45 -13.05
C ARG A 550 4.53 1.41 -12.87
N HIS A 551 3.31 1.85 -12.65
CA HIS A 551 2.15 1.00 -12.43
C HIS A 551 1.03 1.46 -13.35
N LEU A 552 0.58 0.57 -14.22
CA LEU A 552 -0.43 0.84 -15.24
C LEU A 552 -1.59 -0.13 -15.11
N ASN A 553 -2.81 0.41 -15.05
CA ASN A 553 -4.03 -0.37 -15.22
C ASN A 553 -4.70 0.06 -16.52
N ILE A 554 -5.06 -0.92 -17.36
CA ILE A 554 -5.80 -0.70 -18.59
C ILE A 554 -7.19 -1.26 -18.41
N LYS A 555 -8.18 -0.38 -18.48
CA LYS A 555 -9.59 -0.70 -18.46
C LYS A 555 -10.17 -0.47 -19.84
N SER A 556 -10.63 -1.53 -20.49
CA SER A 556 -11.28 -1.44 -21.80
C SER A 556 -12.65 -2.11 -21.76
N THR A 557 -13.60 -1.53 -22.45
CA THR A 557 -14.96 -2.06 -22.59
C THR A 557 -15.16 -2.85 -23.87
N TYR A 558 -14.21 -2.79 -24.82
CA TYR A 558 -14.35 -3.32 -26.18
C TYR A 558 -13.13 -4.12 -26.67
N ASN A 559 -13.31 -4.85 -27.79
CA ASN A 559 -12.33 -5.71 -28.46
C ASN A 559 -11.24 -4.91 -29.23
N ASP A 560 -10.63 -3.92 -28.60
CA ASP A 560 -9.59 -3.15 -29.25
C ASP A 560 -8.25 -3.92 -29.28
N SER A 561 -7.39 -3.55 -30.22
CA SER A 561 -6.04 -4.11 -30.32
C SER A 561 -5.24 -3.84 -29.03
N PHE A 562 -4.32 -4.73 -28.69
CA PHE A 562 -3.40 -4.51 -27.56
C PHE A 562 -2.69 -3.15 -27.71
N PRO A 563 -2.76 -2.25 -26.71
CA PRO A 563 -2.28 -0.88 -26.87
C PRO A 563 -0.76 -0.82 -27.00
N VAL A 564 -0.29 -0.47 -28.19
CA VAL A 564 1.16 -0.42 -28.53
C VAL A 564 1.90 0.67 -27.74
N SER A 565 1.18 1.70 -27.29
CA SER A 565 1.72 2.80 -26.46
C SER A 565 2.35 2.34 -25.12
N ILE A 566 1.99 1.17 -24.62
CA ILE A 566 2.59 0.54 -23.43
C ILE A 566 4.09 0.30 -23.61
N TYR A 567 4.55 -0.01 -24.81
CA TYR A 567 5.96 -0.27 -25.09
C TYR A 567 6.88 0.94 -24.92
N ASN A 568 6.31 2.14 -24.79
CA ASN A 568 7.06 3.34 -24.46
C ASN A 568 7.41 3.41 -22.95
N CYS A 569 6.74 2.61 -22.12
CA CYS A 569 6.95 2.58 -20.67
C CYS A 569 8.03 1.56 -20.28
N LYS A 570 9.28 1.82 -20.63
CA LYS A 570 10.41 0.88 -20.37
C LYS A 570 10.59 0.52 -18.89
N GLY A 571 10.19 1.40 -17.96
CA GLY A 571 10.29 1.18 -16.52
C GLY A 571 9.02 0.68 -15.86
N LEU A 572 8.07 0.11 -16.63
CA LEU A 572 6.82 -0.40 -16.10
C LEU A 572 7.06 -1.64 -15.22
N ARG A 573 6.54 -1.59 -13.98
CA ARG A 573 6.70 -2.65 -12.97
C ARG A 573 5.41 -3.43 -12.71
N THR A 574 4.27 -2.78 -12.91
CA THR A 574 2.97 -3.42 -12.77
C THR A 574 2.13 -3.16 -14.01
N LEU A 575 1.57 -4.21 -14.56
CA LEU A 575 0.56 -4.14 -15.61
C LEU A 575 -0.67 -4.94 -15.19
N VAL A 576 -1.78 -4.23 -15.06
CA VAL A 576 -3.11 -4.80 -14.83
C VAL A 576 -3.94 -4.54 -16.06
N ILE A 577 -4.56 -5.57 -16.62
CA ILE A 577 -5.48 -5.44 -17.75
C ILE A 577 -6.84 -5.96 -17.30
N SER A 578 -7.80 -5.05 -17.25
CA SER A 578 -9.17 -5.33 -16.84
C SER A 578 -10.10 -5.09 -18.03
N THR A 579 -10.31 -6.12 -18.85
CA THR A 579 -11.21 -6.06 -20.00
C THR A 579 -12.19 -7.24 -19.96
N ARG A 580 -13.33 -7.13 -20.62
CA ARG A 580 -14.26 -8.29 -20.74
C ARG A 580 -13.76 -9.33 -21.71
N LYS A 581 -13.00 -8.92 -22.71
CA LYS A 581 -12.43 -9.80 -23.72
C LYS A 581 -11.18 -9.14 -24.30
N LEU A 582 -10.02 -9.67 -23.94
CA LEU A 582 -8.75 -9.22 -24.49
C LEU A 582 -8.60 -9.82 -25.91
N PRO A 583 -8.21 -9.03 -26.91
CA PRO A 583 -7.84 -9.58 -28.22
C PRO A 583 -6.64 -10.54 -28.07
N PRO A 584 -6.41 -11.46 -29.02
CA PRO A 584 -5.25 -12.32 -29.00
C PRO A 584 -3.97 -11.51 -28.77
N LEU A 585 -3.17 -11.92 -27.79
CA LEU A 585 -1.91 -11.26 -27.48
C LEU A 585 -0.92 -11.47 -28.63
N PRO A 586 -0.34 -10.42 -29.23
CA PRO A 586 0.72 -10.57 -30.22
C PRO A 586 1.88 -11.41 -29.68
N SER A 587 2.55 -12.16 -30.54
CA SER A 587 3.64 -13.07 -30.12
C SER A 587 4.79 -12.36 -29.39
N ASP A 588 5.00 -11.06 -29.65
CA ASP A 588 6.05 -10.23 -29.07
C ASP A 588 5.55 -9.28 -27.97
N SER A 589 4.31 -9.45 -27.48
CA SER A 589 3.65 -8.53 -26.52
C SER A 589 4.48 -8.18 -25.31
N PHE A 590 5.31 -9.10 -24.82
CA PHE A 590 6.08 -8.92 -23.59
C PHE A 590 7.55 -8.63 -23.83
N SER A 591 8.04 -8.67 -25.07
CA SER A 591 9.47 -8.59 -25.39
C SER A 591 10.16 -7.30 -24.93
N LYS A 592 9.41 -6.18 -24.84
CA LYS A 592 9.94 -4.83 -24.48
C LYS A 592 9.67 -4.45 -23.02
N LEU A 593 8.91 -5.25 -22.25
CA LEU A 593 8.43 -4.93 -20.93
C LEU A 593 9.25 -5.61 -19.81
N LYS A 594 10.58 -5.57 -19.92
CA LYS A 594 11.51 -6.38 -19.11
C LYS A 594 11.45 -6.09 -17.60
N SER A 595 11.08 -4.87 -17.17
CA SER A 595 11.04 -4.48 -15.75
C SER A 595 9.75 -4.88 -15.02
N ILE A 596 8.80 -5.58 -15.67
CA ILE A 596 7.54 -5.99 -15.04
C ILE A 596 7.79 -7.00 -13.93
N ARG A 597 7.21 -6.72 -12.75
CA ARG A 597 7.21 -7.57 -11.56
C ARG A 597 5.84 -8.15 -11.25
N THR A 598 4.77 -7.40 -11.52
CA THR A 598 3.38 -7.83 -11.34
C THR A 598 2.64 -7.77 -12.67
N LEU A 599 2.10 -8.89 -13.12
CA LEU A 599 1.27 -8.99 -14.31
C LEU A 599 -0.07 -9.63 -13.96
N LYS A 600 -1.16 -8.83 -14.05
CA LYS A 600 -2.53 -9.32 -13.84
C LYS A 600 -3.31 -9.28 -15.14
N LEU A 601 -3.66 -10.45 -15.62
CA LEU A 601 -4.43 -10.70 -16.83
C LEU A 601 -5.68 -11.57 -16.53
N ASN A 602 -6.20 -11.47 -15.31
CA ASN A 602 -7.36 -12.24 -14.89
C ASN A 602 -8.66 -11.73 -15.53
N LYS A 603 -9.62 -12.63 -15.78
CA LYS A 603 -10.94 -12.28 -16.36
C LYS A 603 -10.90 -11.69 -17.78
N ASN A 604 -9.91 -12.03 -18.60
CA ASN A 604 -9.69 -11.42 -19.91
C ASN A 604 -10.04 -12.35 -21.09
N SER A 605 -10.61 -13.54 -20.85
CA SER A 605 -10.93 -14.56 -21.87
C SER A 605 -9.72 -14.97 -22.74
N ILE A 606 -8.52 -14.99 -22.15
CA ILE A 606 -7.28 -15.39 -22.83
C ILE A 606 -7.37 -16.87 -23.18
N LYS A 607 -7.01 -17.21 -24.43
CA LYS A 607 -6.97 -18.59 -24.94
C LYS A 607 -5.57 -19.17 -24.93
N GLU A 608 -4.56 -18.32 -25.17
CA GLU A 608 -3.16 -18.70 -25.32
C GLU A 608 -2.28 -17.58 -24.72
N VAL A 609 -1.22 -17.97 -24.04
CA VAL A 609 -0.19 -17.06 -23.53
C VAL A 609 1.01 -17.16 -24.46
N PRO A 610 1.52 -16.03 -25.03
CA PRO A 610 2.62 -16.09 -25.97
C PRO A 610 3.94 -16.49 -25.31
N GLU A 611 4.83 -17.17 -26.07
CA GLU A 611 6.17 -17.58 -25.61
C GLU A 611 7.05 -16.38 -25.15
N SER A 612 6.78 -15.16 -25.62
CA SER A 612 7.48 -13.95 -25.18
C SER A 612 7.33 -13.65 -23.68
N ILE A 613 6.37 -14.29 -22.97
CA ILE A 613 6.21 -14.15 -21.52
C ILE A 613 7.49 -14.57 -20.78
N GLY A 614 8.20 -15.58 -21.28
CA GLY A 614 9.47 -16.04 -20.70
C GLY A 614 10.60 -15.00 -20.73
N GLY A 615 10.41 -13.90 -21.47
CA GLY A 615 11.30 -12.75 -21.46
C GLY A 615 11.12 -11.78 -20.27
N LEU A 616 10.06 -11.95 -19.48
CA LEU A 616 9.78 -11.14 -18.29
C LEU A 616 10.60 -11.64 -17.07
N VAL A 617 11.90 -11.58 -17.17
CA VAL A 617 12.81 -12.20 -16.18
C VAL A 617 12.67 -11.65 -14.75
N HIS A 618 12.10 -10.46 -14.56
CA HIS A 618 11.86 -9.85 -13.26
C HIS A 618 10.45 -10.14 -12.71
N LEU A 619 9.62 -10.89 -13.45
CA LEU A 619 8.24 -11.17 -13.04
C LEU A 619 8.22 -12.02 -11.77
N ARG A 620 7.48 -11.54 -10.75
CA ARG A 620 7.32 -12.20 -9.45
C ARG A 620 5.88 -12.62 -9.15
N TYR A 621 4.92 -11.94 -9.77
CA TYR A 621 3.50 -12.24 -9.62
C TYR A 621 2.83 -12.31 -11.00
N LEU A 622 2.23 -13.46 -11.30
CA LEU A 622 1.48 -13.70 -12.52
C LEU A 622 0.08 -14.21 -12.16
N ASP A 623 -0.95 -13.45 -12.56
CA ASP A 623 -2.34 -13.83 -12.39
C ASP A 623 -3.03 -13.97 -13.74
N LEU A 624 -3.38 -15.21 -14.07
CA LEU A 624 -4.14 -15.62 -15.25
C LEU A 624 -5.50 -16.20 -14.88
N SER A 625 -5.96 -16.02 -13.63
CA SER A 625 -7.19 -16.61 -13.10
C SER A 625 -8.41 -16.20 -13.93
N GLN A 626 -9.42 -17.08 -13.97
CA GLN A 626 -10.71 -16.87 -14.65
C GLN A 626 -10.60 -16.63 -16.17
N ASN A 627 -9.52 -17.14 -16.78
CA ASN A 627 -9.42 -17.26 -18.23
C ASN A 627 -9.94 -18.65 -18.66
N TRP A 628 -11.23 -18.77 -18.72
CA TRP A 628 -11.94 -20.07 -18.90
C TRP A 628 -11.55 -20.80 -20.18
N GLU A 629 -11.08 -20.08 -21.21
CA GLU A 629 -10.67 -20.61 -22.50
C GLU A 629 -9.19 -21.00 -22.58
N LEU A 630 -8.38 -20.69 -21.52
CA LEU A 630 -6.95 -21.01 -21.48
C LEU A 630 -6.75 -22.51 -21.40
N LYS A 631 -6.04 -23.08 -22.39
CA LYS A 631 -5.85 -24.54 -22.55
C LYS A 631 -4.52 -25.01 -21.97
N GLU A 632 -3.45 -24.23 -22.16
CA GLU A 632 -2.09 -24.58 -21.82
C GLU A 632 -1.26 -23.34 -21.48
N LEU A 633 -0.19 -23.53 -20.74
CA LEU A 633 0.85 -22.52 -20.52
C LEU A 633 2.06 -22.83 -21.39
N PRO A 634 2.72 -21.82 -22.00
CA PRO A 634 3.91 -22.04 -22.79
C PRO A 634 5.08 -22.54 -21.93
N ASN A 635 5.97 -23.34 -22.51
CA ASN A 635 7.15 -23.85 -21.78
C ASN A 635 8.11 -22.72 -21.31
N SER A 636 8.07 -21.55 -21.96
CA SER A 636 8.85 -20.38 -21.58
C SER A 636 8.48 -19.80 -20.22
N VAL A 637 7.31 -20.14 -19.64
CA VAL A 637 6.96 -19.77 -18.24
C VAL A 637 8.04 -20.28 -17.28
N GLY A 638 8.66 -21.43 -17.56
CA GLY A 638 9.80 -21.94 -16.76
C GLY A 638 11.04 -21.03 -16.77
N ASN A 639 11.11 -20.00 -17.58
CA ASN A 639 12.21 -19.02 -17.59
C ASN A 639 11.96 -17.83 -16.63
N LEU A 640 10.80 -17.81 -15.96
CA LEU A 640 10.45 -16.76 -14.98
C LEU A 640 11.08 -17.08 -13.60
N PHE A 641 12.39 -17.14 -13.53
CA PHE A 641 13.14 -17.63 -12.36
C PHE A 641 12.83 -16.87 -11.05
N ASN A 642 12.36 -15.62 -11.14
CA ASN A 642 11.98 -14.80 -10.01
C ASN A 642 10.50 -14.92 -9.63
N LEU A 643 9.71 -15.76 -10.33
CA LEU A 643 8.28 -15.89 -10.06
C LEU A 643 8.04 -16.46 -8.65
N GLU A 644 7.30 -15.71 -7.84
CA GLU A 644 6.94 -16.06 -6.45
C GLU A 644 5.49 -16.53 -6.34
N THR A 645 4.59 -15.96 -7.15
CA THR A 645 3.16 -16.30 -7.14
C THR A 645 2.65 -16.55 -8.56
N LEU A 646 2.02 -17.70 -8.76
CA LEU A 646 1.30 -18.07 -9.99
C LEU A 646 -0.16 -18.39 -9.64
N ARG A 647 -1.11 -17.61 -10.21
CA ARG A 647 -2.54 -17.77 -10.00
C ARG A 647 -3.23 -18.18 -11.29
N LEU A 648 -3.90 -19.33 -11.24
CA LEU A 648 -4.62 -19.96 -12.37
C LEU A 648 -6.05 -20.35 -11.98
N ILE A 649 -6.59 -19.76 -10.90
CA ILE A 649 -7.89 -20.10 -10.33
C ILE A 649 -8.98 -20.05 -11.41
N GLU A 650 -9.83 -21.08 -11.46
CA GLU A 650 -10.96 -21.18 -12.41
C GLU A 650 -10.56 -21.13 -13.90
N CYS A 651 -9.38 -21.61 -14.27
CA CYS A 651 -9.01 -21.85 -15.67
C CYS A 651 -9.56 -23.20 -16.13
N PHE A 652 -10.87 -23.31 -16.34
CA PHE A 652 -11.59 -24.59 -16.52
C PHE A 652 -11.09 -25.46 -17.68
N LYS A 653 -10.49 -24.88 -18.74
CA LYS A 653 -9.94 -25.65 -19.88
C LYS A 653 -8.47 -26.03 -19.72
N LEU A 654 -7.79 -25.53 -18.71
CA LEU A 654 -6.40 -25.87 -18.43
C LEU A 654 -6.32 -27.31 -17.90
N ARG A 655 -5.59 -28.19 -18.60
CA ARG A 655 -5.53 -29.63 -18.31
C ARG A 655 -4.22 -30.06 -17.65
N GLU A 656 -3.16 -29.31 -17.92
CA GLU A 656 -1.83 -29.65 -17.42
C GLU A 656 -0.99 -28.38 -17.22
N VAL A 657 -0.05 -28.44 -16.33
CA VAL A 657 1.00 -27.44 -16.15
C VAL A 657 2.30 -27.95 -16.77
N PRO A 658 3.09 -27.10 -17.43
CA PRO A 658 4.29 -27.55 -18.13
C PRO A 658 5.37 -28.04 -17.15
N VAL A 659 6.09 -29.08 -17.52
CA VAL A 659 7.23 -29.63 -16.75
C VAL A 659 8.29 -28.56 -16.45
N SER A 660 8.39 -27.53 -17.31
CA SER A 660 9.31 -26.40 -17.13
C SER A 660 9.07 -25.61 -15.84
N LEU A 661 7.88 -25.71 -15.20
CA LEU A 661 7.60 -25.08 -13.91
C LEU A 661 8.58 -25.52 -12.80
N ARG A 662 9.19 -26.70 -12.90
CA ARG A 662 10.25 -27.18 -12.00
C ARG A 662 11.42 -26.21 -11.86
N LYS A 663 11.61 -25.29 -12.81
CA LYS A 663 12.68 -24.28 -12.83
C LYS A 663 12.36 -23.04 -11.97
N LEU A 664 11.12 -22.91 -11.52
CA LEU A 664 10.66 -21.75 -10.74
C LEU A 664 11.05 -21.91 -9.26
N VAL A 665 12.35 -21.93 -8.98
CA VAL A 665 12.89 -22.19 -7.63
C VAL A 665 12.43 -21.19 -6.55
N ASN A 666 11.98 -20.01 -6.94
CA ASN A 666 11.46 -18.98 -6.04
C ASN A 666 9.94 -19.03 -5.86
N LEU A 667 9.25 -19.98 -6.50
CA LEU A 667 7.78 -20.07 -6.41
C LEU A 667 7.36 -20.44 -4.98
N LYS A 668 6.59 -19.55 -4.36
CA LYS A 668 6.04 -19.68 -3.00
C LYS A 668 4.56 -20.04 -3.01
N HIS A 669 3.81 -19.53 -4.00
CA HIS A 669 2.36 -19.70 -4.06
C HIS A 669 1.95 -20.17 -5.45
N LEU A 670 1.25 -21.31 -5.51
CA LEU A 670 0.65 -21.88 -6.72
C LEU A 670 -0.84 -22.10 -6.46
N TYR A 671 -1.68 -21.34 -7.17
CA TYR A 671 -3.14 -21.40 -7.06
C TYR A 671 -3.73 -22.00 -8.35
N ILE A 672 -4.36 -23.17 -8.24
CA ILE A 672 -4.95 -23.93 -9.35
C ILE A 672 -6.37 -24.40 -9.05
N LEU A 673 -7.01 -23.87 -8.00
CA LEU A 673 -8.37 -24.20 -7.59
C LEU A 673 -9.36 -23.94 -8.75
N GLY A 674 -10.27 -24.87 -8.98
CA GLY A 674 -11.30 -24.76 -10.04
C GLY A 674 -10.77 -24.89 -11.46
N CYS A 675 -9.54 -25.29 -11.66
CA CYS A 675 -9.06 -25.72 -12.97
C CYS A 675 -9.69 -27.06 -13.36
N GLY A 676 -9.64 -27.42 -14.65
CA GLY A 676 -9.96 -28.78 -15.06
C GLY A 676 -9.03 -29.78 -14.36
N VAL A 677 -9.27 -31.08 -14.53
CA VAL A 677 -8.36 -32.09 -13.94
C VAL A 677 -6.94 -31.80 -14.41
N ILE A 678 -6.14 -31.20 -13.49
CA ILE A 678 -4.76 -30.81 -13.82
C ILE A 678 -3.83 -31.99 -13.56
N LYS A 679 -3.09 -32.36 -14.61
CA LYS A 679 -1.91 -33.19 -14.45
C LYS A 679 -0.77 -32.32 -13.92
N VAL A 680 -0.39 -32.56 -12.67
CA VAL A 680 0.75 -31.91 -12.05
C VAL A 680 1.97 -32.80 -12.24
N PRO A 681 3.04 -32.34 -12.91
CA PRO A 681 4.25 -33.12 -13.10
C PRO A 681 4.95 -33.44 -11.76
N LYS A 682 5.54 -34.62 -11.63
CA LYS A 682 6.27 -35.08 -10.44
C LYS A 682 7.39 -34.10 -10.05
N GLU A 683 7.98 -33.44 -11.01
CA GLU A 683 9.06 -32.47 -10.84
C GLU A 683 8.67 -31.23 -10.02
N ILE A 684 7.37 -30.96 -9.82
CA ILE A 684 6.89 -29.90 -8.92
C ILE A 684 7.38 -30.13 -7.47
N GLY A 685 7.58 -31.38 -7.04
CA GLY A 685 8.20 -31.72 -5.76
C GLY A 685 9.62 -31.16 -5.56
N ARG A 686 10.25 -30.57 -6.60
CA ARG A 686 11.54 -29.87 -6.51
C ARG A 686 11.42 -28.41 -6.05
N LEU A 687 10.19 -27.85 -5.98
CA LEU A 687 9.93 -26.47 -5.58
C LEU A 687 9.97 -26.33 -4.05
N ARG A 688 11.14 -26.40 -3.46
CA ARG A 688 11.35 -26.41 -2.00
C ARG A 688 10.84 -25.16 -1.28
N ASN A 689 10.67 -24.04 -1.99
CA ASN A 689 10.17 -22.78 -1.43
C ASN A 689 8.64 -22.67 -1.51
N LEU A 690 7.94 -23.68 -2.03
CA LEU A 690 6.48 -23.64 -2.16
C LEU A 690 5.83 -23.70 -0.77
N GLN A 691 5.05 -22.65 -0.45
CA GLN A 691 4.36 -22.45 0.82
C GLN A 691 2.85 -22.71 0.71
N ILE A 692 2.27 -22.42 -0.47
CA ILE A 692 0.85 -22.60 -0.73
C ILE A 692 0.66 -23.37 -2.04
N LEU A 693 -0.11 -24.45 -1.94
CA LEU A 693 -0.69 -25.19 -3.07
C LEU A 693 -2.16 -25.39 -2.70
N ASP A 694 -3.08 -24.63 -3.31
CA ASP A 694 -4.49 -24.56 -2.90
C ASP A 694 -5.34 -25.76 -3.29
N TYR A 695 -4.91 -26.51 -4.31
CA TYR A 695 -5.63 -27.68 -4.80
C TYR A 695 -4.68 -28.68 -5.44
N LEU A 696 -4.90 -29.98 -5.15
CA LEU A 696 -4.17 -31.08 -5.79
C LEU A 696 -5.14 -32.20 -6.11
N TYR A 697 -5.36 -32.47 -7.39
CA TYR A 697 -6.10 -33.65 -7.82
C TYR A 697 -5.16 -34.83 -7.92
N LEU A 698 -5.31 -35.76 -6.99
CA LEU A 698 -4.60 -37.05 -7.02
C LEU A 698 -5.53 -38.09 -7.64
N LYS A 699 -5.19 -38.60 -8.82
CA LYS A 699 -5.88 -39.75 -9.40
C LYS A 699 -5.33 -41.01 -8.73
N ASP A 700 -6.22 -41.92 -8.33
CA ASP A 700 -5.82 -43.26 -7.85
C ASP A 700 -4.95 -43.94 -8.91
N GLY A 701 -3.71 -44.25 -8.53
CA GLY A 701 -2.66 -44.65 -9.46
C GLY A 701 -2.93 -45.98 -10.16
N GLY A 702 -3.12 -45.93 -11.48
CA GLY A 702 -2.81 -47.05 -12.34
C GLY A 702 -1.30 -47.10 -12.56
N GLU A 703 -0.75 -48.28 -12.83
CA GLU A 703 0.69 -48.56 -13.00
C GLU A 703 1.39 -47.77 -14.13
N ASP A 704 0.63 -47.03 -14.96
CA ASP A 704 1.10 -46.31 -16.15
C ASP A 704 1.42 -44.81 -15.95
N ASP A 705 1.34 -44.25 -14.74
CA ASP A 705 1.50 -42.80 -14.43
C ASP A 705 2.84 -42.47 -13.74
N GLU A 706 3.98 -42.91 -14.32
CA GLU A 706 5.31 -42.65 -13.74
C GLU A 706 5.72 -41.14 -13.67
N GLY A 707 5.07 -40.25 -14.41
CA GLY A 707 5.41 -38.82 -14.54
C GLY A 707 4.52 -37.87 -13.75
N ILE A 708 3.52 -38.35 -13.00
CA ILE A 708 2.54 -37.51 -12.30
C ILE A 708 2.90 -37.40 -10.80
N PHE A 709 2.66 -36.21 -10.23
CA PHE A 709 2.85 -35.91 -8.82
C PHE A 709 1.95 -36.78 -7.94
N LYS A 710 2.54 -37.46 -6.97
CA LYS A 710 1.87 -38.38 -6.02
C LYS A 710 1.93 -37.81 -4.61
N LEU A 711 1.04 -38.30 -3.74
CA LEU A 711 0.99 -37.90 -2.32
C LEU A 711 2.35 -38.01 -1.61
N GLY A 712 3.15 -39.04 -1.95
CA GLY A 712 4.51 -39.21 -1.42
C GLY A 712 5.50 -38.09 -1.82
N ASP A 713 5.25 -37.40 -2.94
CA ASP A 713 6.11 -36.32 -3.41
C ASP A 713 5.91 -35.02 -2.61
N LEU A 714 4.79 -34.88 -1.85
CA LEU A 714 4.56 -33.76 -0.91
C LEU A 714 5.62 -33.69 0.19
N GLY A 715 6.19 -34.82 0.61
CA GLY A 715 7.27 -34.86 1.61
C GLY A 715 8.53 -34.08 1.21
N ASN A 716 8.69 -33.75 -0.08
CA ASN A 716 9.80 -32.95 -0.58
C ASN A 716 9.56 -31.43 -0.46
N LEU A 717 8.32 -31.01 -0.16
CA LEU A 717 7.91 -29.61 -0.05
C LEU A 717 8.00 -29.15 1.42
N GLU A 718 9.20 -28.91 1.90
CA GLU A 718 9.51 -28.66 3.33
C GLU A 718 8.85 -27.41 3.91
N GLN A 719 8.44 -26.44 3.06
CA GLN A 719 7.86 -25.16 3.49
C GLN A 719 6.34 -25.09 3.28
N LEU A 720 5.71 -26.16 2.83
CA LEU A 720 4.28 -26.17 2.55
C LEU A 720 3.49 -25.93 3.85
N GLN A 721 2.71 -24.86 3.89
CA GLN A 721 1.82 -24.55 5.00
C GLN A 721 0.49 -25.28 4.75
N GLU A 722 0.01 -26.02 5.76
CA GLU A 722 -1.25 -26.74 5.68
C GLU A 722 -2.42 -25.78 5.44
N ARG A 723 -3.00 -25.86 4.25
CA ARG A 723 -4.38 -25.47 3.98
C ARG A 723 -4.99 -26.57 3.14
N TRP A 724 -5.51 -27.55 3.82
CA TRP A 724 -6.44 -28.51 3.27
C TRP A 724 -7.85 -27.98 3.60
N GLU A 725 -8.51 -27.28 2.71
CA GLU A 725 -9.94 -27.10 2.69
C GLU A 725 -10.56 -28.01 1.63
#